data_b8786c30a912c236dbc844d60dd530e2
#
_entry.id   b8786c30a912c236dbc844d60dd530e2
#
_cell.length_a   1.000
_cell.length_b   1.000
_cell.length_c   1.000
_cell.angle_alpha   90.00
_cell.angle_beta   90.00
_cell.angle_gamma   90.00
#
_symmetry.space_group_name_H-M   'P 1'
#
loop_
_entity.id
_entity.type
_entity.pdbx_description
1 polymer ?
#
loop_
_entity_poly.entity_id
_entity_poly.type
_entity_poly.pdbx_seq_one_letter_code
_entity_poly.pdbx_strand_id
1 'polypeptide(L)'
;MKSVFSFLLGVFAIGNGVAQGDFHCGADELRINTLQKNPAIADAVNRREAILEVHTQNYIQQENRGGSGPYIIPVVFHVIHNFGPENISDAQIQDAIRVVNRNYRKLNADTVDIIQPYKALAADCNIELRLAQKDPNGNCTRGINRIVSTTTYTGGHEVKQLIQWDPTKYLNVYIVSNAAGLAGHAVWPADADTIPEWDGIVISHDYVGSTGTSNAVRSVVLSHELGHYLNLHHIWGGNNVPGFYYLPVGQAGNCAYDDLVSDTPNTIGWNTCNLNHTSCGNTQADNVQNFMDYAYCARMLTHGQAARMHACLNSPIAGRNNLWSPANLIATGTDGNSVLCQADFSVDKRLICAGETITFYDNSYHGVTSRTWTFPGGTASSLSDSVVTVSYPSAGNYTVSLSVDNGSTTTSSSVSNYITVMQNPGSPGQIIEHFEGIALLPNTDWHPVDPQGDGGFELTTSTGYLSTTCVKVNNFTLNEGYVDELILSPRNISGLPSIQISFMFAFTQKDSAFVNDKLRVYVSNDCGVNWALRRTLAASSMITAPFTTLPFIPGDETQWMLNSITNIPNSFITDDFMVKFSWESDGGNNFYIDNINIAANLSVEEKENKISAVLYPQPNNGLFAIEWNTINFSKGYLEIYSTSGQKLGEQHINSGNSIAEVQLSNLAKGFYFIRLNLDENQLVLPLIISE
;
A
#
# COMPACT_ATOMS: atom_id res chain seq x y z
N MET A 1 0.66 -24.25 -69.96
CA MET A 1 -0.30 -23.30 -69.32
C MET A 1 -0.12 -23.41 -67.80
N LYS A 2 0.58 -22.48 -67.26
CA LYS A 2 0.80 -22.38 -65.79
C LYS A 2 0.07 -21.10 -65.32
N SER A 3 -0.98 -21.27 -64.51
CA SER A 3 -1.68 -20.15 -63.86
C SER A 3 -0.89 -19.71 -62.63
N VAL A 4 -0.57 -18.44 -62.61
CA VAL A 4 0.03 -17.77 -61.44
C VAL A 4 -1.11 -17.19 -60.63
N PHE A 5 -1.28 -17.64 -59.38
CA PHE A 5 -2.15 -17.01 -58.38
C PHE A 5 -1.34 -16.00 -57.62
N SER A 6 -1.68 -14.71 -57.78
CA SER A 6 -1.18 -13.62 -56.93
C SER A 6 -1.99 -13.54 -55.65
N PHE A 7 -1.34 -13.75 -54.50
CA PHE A 7 -1.90 -13.47 -53.18
C PHE A 7 -1.63 -12.01 -52.85
N LEU A 8 -2.68 -11.20 -52.76
CA LEU A 8 -2.63 -9.87 -52.13
C LEU A 8 -2.62 -10.07 -50.62
N LEU A 9 -1.49 -9.72 -49.96
CA LEU A 9 -1.45 -9.53 -48.54
C LEU A 9 -2.07 -8.16 -48.21
N GLY A 10 -3.27 -8.16 -47.66
CA GLY A 10 -3.87 -7.00 -46.99
C GLY A 10 -3.22 -6.81 -45.61
N VAL A 11 -2.43 -5.76 -45.46
CA VAL A 11 -1.95 -5.32 -44.16
C VAL A 11 -3.11 -4.65 -43.43
N PHE A 12 -3.75 -5.41 -42.51
CA PHE A 12 -4.63 -4.82 -41.51
C PHE A 12 -3.73 -4.10 -40.49
N ALA A 13 -3.68 -2.76 -40.55
CA ALA A 13 -3.21 -1.94 -39.45
C ALA A 13 -4.22 -2.09 -38.29
N ILE A 14 -3.93 -2.94 -37.32
CA ILE A 14 -4.62 -2.95 -36.05
C ILE A 14 -4.17 -1.69 -35.33
N GLY A 15 -4.93 -0.63 -35.44
CA GLY A 15 -4.84 0.50 -34.55
C GLY A 15 -5.14 0.00 -33.12
N ASN A 16 -4.14 -0.03 -32.26
CA ASN A 16 -4.36 -0.17 -30.83
C ASN A 16 -5.15 1.06 -30.36
N GLY A 17 -6.47 0.99 -30.43
CA GLY A 17 -7.35 1.84 -29.67
C GLY A 17 -7.12 1.47 -28.19
N VAL A 18 -6.36 2.28 -27.48
CA VAL A 18 -6.38 2.28 -26.00
C VAL A 18 -7.83 2.53 -25.63
N ALA A 19 -8.51 1.55 -25.07
CA ALA A 19 -9.83 1.75 -24.48
C ALA A 19 -9.66 2.86 -23.43
N GLN A 20 -10.20 4.02 -23.71
CA GLN A 20 -10.24 5.15 -22.80
C GLN A 20 -11.15 4.73 -21.65
N GLY A 21 -10.58 4.54 -20.44
CA GLY A 21 -11.38 4.30 -19.26
C GLY A 21 -12.34 5.47 -19.08
N ASP A 22 -13.62 5.18 -18.89
CA ASP A 22 -14.63 6.18 -18.67
C ASP A 22 -14.25 7.01 -17.44
N PHE A 23 -14.11 8.34 -17.64
CA PHE A 23 -14.02 9.29 -16.53
C PHE A 23 -15.36 9.24 -15.77
N HIS A 24 -15.31 8.89 -14.50
CA HIS A 24 -16.49 8.84 -13.64
C HIS A 24 -16.21 9.55 -12.32
N CYS A 25 -16.78 10.72 -12.12
CA CYS A 25 -16.85 11.38 -10.83
C CYS A 25 -17.99 10.78 -10.02
N GLY A 26 -17.73 10.35 -8.80
CA GLY A 26 -18.73 9.70 -7.97
C GLY A 26 -19.30 10.59 -6.86
N ALA A 27 -19.04 11.88 -6.91
CA ALA A 27 -19.46 12.81 -5.87
C ALA A 27 -20.98 12.70 -5.61
N ASP A 28 -21.80 12.72 -6.68
CA ASP A 28 -23.26 12.61 -6.58
C ASP A 28 -23.71 11.26 -6.03
N GLU A 29 -23.15 10.16 -6.51
CA GLU A 29 -23.56 8.81 -6.13
C GLU A 29 -23.25 8.52 -4.65
N LEU A 30 -22.06 8.88 -4.19
CA LEU A 30 -21.67 8.74 -2.78
C LEU A 30 -22.55 9.62 -1.88
N ARG A 31 -22.84 10.85 -2.30
CA ARG A 31 -23.72 11.78 -1.59
C ARG A 31 -25.12 11.20 -1.42
N ILE A 32 -25.76 10.79 -2.52
CA ILE A 32 -27.12 10.25 -2.51
C ILE A 32 -27.21 9.01 -1.62
N ASN A 33 -26.30 8.06 -1.78
CA ASN A 33 -26.27 6.85 -0.97
C ASN A 33 -26.18 7.15 0.54
N THR A 34 -25.45 8.19 0.90
CA THR A 34 -25.30 8.60 2.31
C THR A 34 -26.53 9.33 2.84
N LEU A 35 -27.06 10.28 2.08
CA LEU A 35 -28.21 11.07 2.49
C LEU A 35 -29.48 10.21 2.58
N GLN A 36 -29.66 9.25 1.68
CA GLN A 36 -30.80 8.30 1.72
C GLN A 36 -30.75 7.43 2.99
N LYS A 37 -29.58 7.04 3.46
CA LYS A 37 -29.42 6.24 4.68
C LYS A 37 -29.59 7.03 5.97
N ASN A 38 -29.50 8.37 5.90
CA ASN A 38 -29.46 9.26 7.07
C ASN A 38 -30.37 10.48 6.87
N PRO A 39 -31.71 10.36 7.01
CA PRO A 39 -32.65 11.46 6.71
C PRO A 39 -32.40 12.74 7.55
N ALA A 40 -31.95 12.61 8.81
CA ALA A 40 -31.65 13.77 9.65
C ALA A 40 -30.48 14.58 9.11
N ILE A 41 -29.45 13.90 8.57
CA ILE A 41 -28.32 14.52 7.88
C ILE A 41 -28.81 15.19 6.60
N ALA A 42 -29.62 14.51 5.81
CA ALA A 42 -30.19 15.06 4.57
C ALA A 42 -30.93 16.38 4.82
N ASP A 43 -31.76 16.45 5.87
CA ASP A 43 -32.45 17.68 6.25
C ASP A 43 -31.49 18.81 6.66
N ALA A 44 -30.41 18.50 7.35
CA ALA A 44 -29.42 19.49 7.72
C ALA A 44 -28.65 20.00 6.49
N VAL A 45 -28.22 19.11 5.60
CA VAL A 45 -27.53 19.44 4.34
C VAL A 45 -28.43 20.32 3.47
N ASN A 46 -29.73 19.95 3.27
CA ASN A 46 -30.65 20.72 2.48
C ASN A 46 -30.85 22.16 3.00
N ARG A 47 -30.88 22.32 4.33
CA ARG A 47 -30.91 23.67 4.95
C ARG A 47 -29.68 24.48 4.65
N ARG A 48 -28.46 23.86 4.74
CA ARG A 48 -27.21 24.52 4.45
C ARG A 48 -27.08 24.91 2.98
N GLU A 49 -27.52 24.01 2.09
CA GLU A 49 -27.55 24.27 0.65
C GLU A 49 -28.46 25.45 0.29
N ALA A 50 -29.65 25.52 0.87
CA ALA A 50 -30.57 26.64 0.67
C ALA A 50 -29.95 27.99 1.18
N ILE A 51 -29.27 27.97 2.32
CA ILE A 51 -28.59 29.16 2.84
C ILE A 51 -27.45 29.58 1.90
N LEU A 52 -26.64 28.62 1.42
CA LEU A 52 -25.54 28.88 0.49
C LEU A 52 -26.06 29.42 -0.86
N GLU A 53 -27.17 28.88 -1.36
CA GLU A 53 -27.78 29.36 -2.61
C GLU A 53 -28.29 30.81 -2.48
N VAL A 54 -28.98 31.14 -1.39
CA VAL A 54 -29.41 32.52 -1.13
C VAL A 54 -28.19 33.46 -1.05
N HIS A 55 -27.12 33.02 -0.38
CA HIS A 55 -25.85 33.78 -0.34
C HIS A 55 -25.26 33.96 -1.73
N THR A 56 -25.24 32.91 -2.54
CA THR A 56 -24.73 32.89 -3.92
C THR A 56 -25.49 33.89 -4.79
N GLN A 57 -26.82 33.86 -4.77
CA GLN A 57 -27.65 34.79 -5.53
C GLN A 57 -27.42 36.26 -5.11
N ASN A 58 -27.36 36.52 -3.81
CA ASN A 58 -27.07 37.86 -3.30
C ASN A 58 -25.66 38.35 -3.72
N TYR A 59 -24.67 37.46 -3.67
CA TYR A 59 -23.30 37.78 -4.09
C TYR A 59 -23.22 38.09 -5.58
N ILE A 60 -23.91 37.30 -6.42
CA ILE A 60 -23.95 37.49 -7.87
C ILE A 60 -24.60 38.83 -8.28
N GLN A 61 -25.54 39.35 -7.49
CA GLN A 61 -26.20 40.63 -7.77
C GLN A 61 -25.40 41.87 -7.36
N GLN A 62 -24.32 41.73 -6.60
CA GLN A 62 -23.48 42.86 -6.19
C GLN A 62 -22.61 43.38 -7.34
N GLU A 63 -22.58 44.72 -7.54
CA GLU A 63 -21.82 45.34 -8.61
C GLU A 63 -20.30 45.31 -8.43
N ASN A 64 -19.80 45.29 -7.19
CA ASN A 64 -18.38 45.26 -6.84
C ASN A 64 -17.98 43.88 -6.33
N ARG A 65 -17.71 42.94 -7.24
CA ARG A 65 -17.27 41.58 -6.92
C ARG A 65 -15.75 41.47 -7.00
N GLY A 66 -15.12 41.24 -5.91
CA GLY A 66 -13.76 40.74 -5.89
C GLY A 66 -12.71 41.70 -5.37
N GLY A 67 -11.77 41.10 -4.62
CA GLY A 67 -10.50 41.72 -4.24
C GLY A 67 -9.58 41.86 -5.46
N SER A 68 -8.53 42.68 -5.33
CA SER A 68 -7.57 43.00 -6.39
C SER A 68 -6.56 41.88 -6.71
N GLY A 69 -6.69 40.69 -6.13
CA GLY A 69 -5.76 39.57 -6.32
C GLY A 69 -6.46 38.22 -6.37
N PRO A 70 -5.72 37.12 -6.64
CA PRO A 70 -6.29 35.79 -6.69
C PRO A 70 -6.76 35.32 -5.31
N TYR A 71 -7.83 34.52 -5.30
CA TYR A 71 -8.22 33.72 -4.14
C TYR A 71 -7.22 32.58 -3.97
N ILE A 72 -6.33 32.69 -2.98
CA ILE A 72 -5.35 31.67 -2.66
C ILE A 72 -5.97 30.66 -1.72
N ILE A 73 -5.95 29.39 -2.11
CA ILE A 73 -6.45 28.27 -1.27
C ILE A 73 -5.24 27.47 -0.80
N PRO A 74 -4.92 27.45 0.50
CA PRO A 74 -3.92 26.57 1.06
C PRO A 74 -4.36 25.11 0.87
N VAL A 75 -3.50 24.27 0.25
CA VAL A 75 -3.79 22.86 0.01
C VAL A 75 -2.75 21.97 0.67
N VAL A 76 -3.21 20.83 1.20
CA VAL A 76 -2.37 19.74 1.68
C VAL A 76 -2.75 18.47 0.94
N PHE A 77 -1.76 17.70 0.51
CA PHE A 77 -1.94 16.39 -0.08
C PHE A 77 -1.59 15.29 0.92
N HIS A 78 -2.49 14.34 1.09
CA HIS A 78 -2.31 13.14 1.89
C HIS A 78 -2.20 11.95 0.93
N VAL A 79 -1.00 11.44 0.74
CA VAL A 79 -0.74 10.26 -0.09
C VAL A 79 -0.94 9.03 0.76
N ILE A 80 -2.08 8.36 0.59
CA ILE A 80 -2.39 7.11 1.27
C ILE A 80 -1.92 5.97 0.38
N HIS A 81 -0.96 5.19 0.84
CA HIS A 81 -0.32 4.18 0.00
C HIS A 81 0.00 2.90 0.76
N ASN A 82 0.11 1.80 0.04
CA ASN A 82 0.63 0.53 0.54
C ASN A 82 1.79 0.06 -0.36
N PHE A 83 2.80 0.94 -0.49
CA PHE A 83 4.02 0.75 -1.29
C PHE A 83 3.79 0.50 -2.79
N GLY A 84 2.59 0.83 -3.30
CA GLY A 84 2.23 0.71 -4.70
C GLY A 84 2.45 1.99 -5.52
N PRO A 85 2.00 2.01 -6.78
CA PRO A 85 2.13 3.16 -7.68
C PRO A 85 1.39 4.41 -7.20
N GLU A 86 0.48 4.29 -6.26
CA GLU A 86 -0.24 5.39 -5.61
C GLU A 86 0.67 6.25 -4.73
N ASN A 87 1.85 5.76 -4.35
CA ASN A 87 2.88 6.53 -3.66
C ASN A 87 3.60 7.45 -4.66
N ILE A 88 2.85 8.34 -5.28
CA ILE A 88 3.34 9.24 -6.33
C ILE A 88 4.39 10.23 -5.81
N SER A 89 5.24 10.70 -6.72
CA SER A 89 6.31 11.66 -6.39
C SER A 89 5.76 13.06 -6.05
N ASP A 90 6.51 13.81 -5.26
CA ASP A 90 6.22 15.22 -5.00
C ASP A 90 6.19 16.06 -6.29
N ALA A 91 7.02 15.70 -7.27
CA ALA A 91 7.01 16.33 -8.58
C ALA A 91 5.68 16.17 -9.32
N GLN A 92 5.04 15.00 -9.21
CA GLN A 92 3.71 14.75 -9.78
C GLN A 92 2.63 15.58 -9.06
N ILE A 93 2.71 15.75 -7.75
CA ILE A 93 1.80 16.61 -6.96
C ILE A 93 1.98 18.09 -7.33
N GLN A 94 3.22 18.56 -7.46
CA GLN A 94 3.51 19.92 -7.91
C GLN A 94 3.00 20.17 -9.33
N ASP A 95 3.11 19.18 -10.21
CA ASP A 95 2.53 19.23 -11.54
C ASP A 95 1.00 19.34 -11.50
N ALA A 96 0.32 18.60 -10.61
CA ALA A 96 -1.14 18.69 -10.43
C ALA A 96 -1.58 20.10 -10.04
N ILE A 97 -0.89 20.73 -9.09
CA ILE A 97 -1.17 22.13 -8.69
C ILE A 97 -0.95 23.07 -9.86
N ARG A 98 0.15 22.90 -10.61
CA ARG A 98 0.43 23.69 -11.81
C ARG A 98 -0.69 23.56 -12.85
N VAL A 99 -1.22 22.35 -13.07
CA VAL A 99 -2.32 22.09 -14.00
C VAL A 99 -3.59 22.79 -13.53
N VAL A 100 -4.00 22.63 -12.27
CA VAL A 100 -5.19 23.27 -11.71
C VAL A 100 -5.08 24.79 -11.81
N ASN A 101 -3.97 25.36 -11.36
CA ASN A 101 -3.77 26.82 -11.39
C ASN A 101 -3.82 27.36 -12.82
N ARG A 102 -3.20 26.66 -13.78
CA ARG A 102 -3.29 27.04 -15.20
C ARG A 102 -4.73 27.01 -15.71
N ASN A 103 -5.51 26.00 -15.35
CA ASN A 103 -6.90 25.83 -15.78
C ASN A 103 -7.80 26.92 -15.17
N TYR A 104 -7.68 27.16 -13.86
CA TYR A 104 -8.49 28.16 -13.12
C TYR A 104 -8.09 29.60 -13.40
N ARG A 105 -6.88 29.83 -13.92
CA ARG A 105 -6.40 31.13 -14.39
C ARG A 105 -6.54 31.32 -15.92
N LYS A 106 -7.22 30.38 -16.61
CA LYS A 106 -7.35 30.42 -18.09
C LYS A 106 -6.00 30.58 -18.82
N LEU A 107 -4.94 29.95 -18.29
CA LEU A 107 -3.59 29.96 -18.85
C LEU A 107 -3.23 28.67 -19.60
N ASN A 108 -4.15 27.74 -19.73
CA ASN A 108 -4.00 26.54 -20.53
C ASN A 108 -3.98 26.90 -22.02
N ALA A 109 -2.96 26.40 -22.74
CA ALA A 109 -2.71 26.77 -24.15
C ALA A 109 -3.87 26.39 -25.07
N ASP A 110 -4.61 25.35 -24.74
CA ASP A 110 -5.75 24.83 -25.51
C ASP A 110 -7.05 25.65 -25.38
N THR A 111 -7.03 26.75 -24.63
CA THR A 111 -8.14 27.75 -24.64
C THR A 111 -8.35 28.39 -26.00
N VAL A 112 -7.35 28.36 -26.87
CA VAL A 112 -7.47 28.85 -28.27
C VAL A 112 -8.48 28.01 -29.08
N ASP A 113 -8.66 26.75 -28.71
CA ASP A 113 -9.53 25.77 -29.39
C ASP A 113 -10.93 25.69 -28.78
N ILE A 114 -11.27 26.57 -27.86
CA ILE A 114 -12.65 26.66 -27.33
C ILE A 114 -13.57 27.10 -28.45
N ILE A 115 -14.65 26.33 -28.69
CA ILE A 115 -15.61 26.63 -29.76
C ILE A 115 -16.50 27.82 -29.41
N GLN A 116 -17.03 28.46 -30.45
CA GLN A 116 -18.11 29.44 -30.31
C GLN A 116 -19.43 28.73 -29.93
N PRO A 117 -20.28 29.29 -29.05
CA PRO A 117 -20.16 30.62 -28.45
C PRO A 117 -19.33 30.70 -27.16
N TYR A 118 -18.82 29.58 -26.66
CA TYR A 118 -18.21 29.46 -25.33
C TYR A 118 -16.88 30.20 -25.16
N LYS A 119 -16.20 30.52 -26.25
CA LYS A 119 -14.93 31.27 -26.22
C LYS A 119 -15.04 32.61 -25.49
N ALA A 120 -16.15 33.30 -25.64
CA ALA A 120 -16.42 34.55 -24.95
C ALA A 120 -16.87 34.40 -23.51
N LEU A 121 -17.36 33.22 -23.16
CA LEU A 121 -17.81 32.88 -21.81
C LEU A 121 -16.71 32.27 -20.91
N ALA A 122 -15.59 31.85 -21.50
CA ALA A 122 -14.48 31.29 -20.79
C ALA A 122 -13.85 32.28 -19.82
N ALA A 123 -13.82 31.97 -18.54
CA ALA A 123 -13.36 32.86 -17.47
C ALA A 123 -11.93 32.57 -17.01
N ASP A 124 -11.18 33.62 -16.62
CA ASP A 124 -10.17 33.51 -15.58
C ASP A 124 -10.89 33.53 -14.23
N CYS A 125 -10.91 32.39 -13.52
CA CYS A 125 -11.60 32.28 -12.24
C CYS A 125 -10.83 32.98 -11.11
N ASN A 126 -9.61 33.41 -11.35
CA ASN A 126 -8.76 34.10 -10.38
C ASN A 126 -8.61 33.33 -9.05
N ILE A 127 -8.50 32.00 -9.13
CA ILE A 127 -8.32 31.08 -8.00
C ILE A 127 -7.00 30.34 -8.19
N GLU A 128 -6.22 30.20 -7.13
CA GLU A 128 -4.93 29.50 -7.13
C GLU A 128 -4.80 28.58 -5.91
N LEU A 129 -4.35 27.35 -6.11
CA LEU A 129 -3.91 26.46 -5.05
C LEU A 129 -2.45 26.75 -4.70
N ARG A 130 -2.12 26.78 -3.42
CA ARG A 130 -0.73 26.80 -2.93
C ARG A 130 -0.54 25.74 -1.87
N LEU A 131 0.54 24.93 -2.00
CA LEU A 131 0.91 24.00 -0.96
C LEU A 131 1.12 24.73 0.38
N ALA A 132 0.51 24.20 1.42
CA ALA A 132 0.70 24.66 2.78
C ALA A 132 2.18 24.56 3.16
N GLN A 133 2.70 25.59 3.80
CA GLN A 133 4.08 25.69 4.25
C GLN A 133 4.20 25.60 5.77
N LYS A 134 3.06 25.65 6.47
CA LYS A 134 2.93 25.37 7.89
C LYS A 134 1.82 24.35 8.12
N ASP A 135 2.07 23.40 9.01
CA ASP A 135 1.09 22.43 9.47
C ASP A 135 0.09 23.08 10.47
N PRO A 136 -0.96 22.38 10.94
CA PRO A 136 -1.92 22.92 11.90
C PRO A 136 -1.30 23.38 13.23
N ASN A 137 -0.09 22.89 13.58
CA ASN A 137 0.64 23.30 14.78
C ASN A 137 1.59 24.48 14.54
N GLY A 138 1.66 24.98 13.30
CA GLY A 138 2.55 26.05 12.88
C GLY A 138 3.98 25.60 12.56
N ASN A 139 4.24 24.31 12.56
CA ASN A 139 5.54 23.77 12.13
C ASN A 139 5.67 23.80 10.62
N CYS A 140 6.91 23.82 10.15
CA CYS A 140 7.19 23.77 8.74
C CYS A 140 6.77 22.45 8.10
N THR A 141 6.19 22.55 6.91
CA THR A 141 5.76 21.42 6.11
C THR A 141 5.91 21.72 4.61
N ARG A 142 5.95 20.69 3.79
CA ARG A 142 5.80 20.81 2.32
C ARG A 142 4.36 20.70 1.85
N GLY A 143 3.40 20.58 2.77
CA GLY A 143 2.01 20.36 2.40
C GLY A 143 1.75 18.97 1.78
N ILE A 144 2.63 18.00 2.00
CA ILE A 144 2.51 16.62 1.49
C ILE A 144 2.80 15.66 2.65
N ASN A 145 1.80 14.87 3.02
CA ASN A 145 1.93 13.79 4.00
C ASN A 145 1.85 12.44 3.29
N ARG A 146 2.60 11.45 3.79
CA ARG A 146 2.56 10.07 3.27
C ARG A 146 2.19 9.14 4.40
N ILE A 147 1.15 8.33 4.17
CA ILE A 147 0.56 7.45 5.18
C ILE A 147 0.43 6.06 4.59
N VAL A 148 1.03 5.09 5.25
CA VAL A 148 0.89 3.69 4.86
C VAL A 148 -0.42 3.15 5.39
N SER A 149 -1.33 2.75 4.51
CA SER A 149 -2.61 2.14 4.87
C SER A 149 -3.21 1.37 3.69
N THR A 150 -3.86 0.26 3.97
CA THR A 150 -4.63 -0.51 2.99
C THR A 150 -5.95 0.14 2.59
N THR A 151 -6.42 1.14 3.34
CA THR A 151 -7.60 1.94 2.95
C THR A 151 -7.40 2.66 1.62
N THR A 152 -6.14 2.75 1.12
CA THR A 152 -5.85 3.21 -0.24
C THR A 152 -6.59 2.43 -1.33
N TYR A 153 -6.97 1.18 -1.07
CA TYR A 153 -7.67 0.31 -2.03
C TYR A 153 -9.19 0.50 -2.03
N THR A 154 -9.76 1.12 -1.00
CA THR A 154 -11.20 1.41 -0.88
C THR A 154 -11.54 2.87 -1.15
N GLY A 155 -10.72 3.79 -0.65
CA GLY A 155 -10.70 5.22 -1.00
C GLY A 155 -12.03 5.97 -0.83
N GLY A 156 -12.84 5.58 0.15
CA GLY A 156 -14.05 6.29 0.55
C GLY A 156 -13.76 7.40 1.58
N HIS A 157 -14.77 7.74 2.40
CA HIS A 157 -14.58 8.74 3.46
C HIS A 157 -13.68 8.27 4.60
N GLU A 158 -13.45 6.97 4.74
CA GLU A 158 -12.59 6.36 5.76
C GLU A 158 -11.13 6.84 5.66
N VAL A 159 -10.63 7.15 4.47
CA VAL A 159 -9.25 7.66 4.32
C VAL A 159 -9.05 9.00 5.03
N LYS A 160 -10.13 9.77 5.24
CA LYS A 160 -10.09 11.08 5.91
C LYS A 160 -9.96 10.93 7.44
N GLN A 161 -10.28 9.76 7.98
CA GLN A 161 -10.12 9.44 9.40
C GLN A 161 -8.66 9.17 9.77
N LEU A 162 -7.82 8.78 8.79
CA LEU A 162 -6.40 8.56 9.02
C LEU A 162 -5.67 9.87 9.34
N ILE A 163 -6.04 10.93 8.65
CA ILE A 163 -5.50 12.28 8.82
C ILE A 163 -6.44 13.30 8.18
N GLN A 164 -6.73 14.38 8.90
CA GLN A 164 -7.39 15.54 8.34
C GLN A 164 -6.83 16.80 9.01
N TRP A 165 -6.34 17.74 8.21
CA TRP A 165 -6.01 19.08 8.70
C TRP A 165 -7.27 19.93 8.74
N ASP A 166 -7.32 20.91 9.65
CA ASP A 166 -8.49 21.79 9.84
C ASP A 166 -9.07 22.25 8.49
N PRO A 167 -10.25 21.73 8.06
CA PRO A 167 -10.78 21.97 6.73
C PRO A 167 -11.21 23.43 6.50
N THR A 168 -11.33 24.22 7.59
CA THR A 168 -11.58 25.66 7.48
C THR A 168 -10.31 26.45 7.11
N LYS A 169 -9.14 25.83 7.21
CA LYS A 169 -7.83 26.43 6.92
C LYS A 169 -7.15 25.83 5.69
N TYR A 170 -7.39 24.57 5.41
CA TYR A 170 -6.72 23.82 4.35
C TYR A 170 -7.72 23.04 3.49
N LEU A 171 -7.53 23.06 2.18
CA LEU A 171 -8.11 22.04 1.32
C LEU A 171 -7.31 20.74 1.50
N ASN A 172 -7.96 19.69 2.03
CA ASN A 172 -7.38 18.35 2.14
C ASN A 172 -7.62 17.57 0.86
N VAL A 173 -6.57 17.09 0.19
CA VAL A 173 -6.64 16.23 -1.00
C VAL A 173 -6.00 14.89 -0.68
N TYR A 174 -6.77 13.81 -0.77
CA TYR A 174 -6.33 12.45 -0.48
C TYR A 174 -6.05 11.70 -1.78
N ILE A 175 -4.82 11.24 -1.95
CA ILE A 175 -4.39 10.45 -3.10
C ILE A 175 -4.41 8.98 -2.69
N VAL A 176 -5.09 8.15 -3.48
CA VAL A 176 -5.31 6.73 -3.18
C VAL A 176 -5.04 5.86 -4.41
N SER A 177 -4.92 4.55 -4.21
CA SER A 177 -4.85 3.57 -5.30
C SER A 177 -6.19 3.46 -6.03
N ASN A 178 -7.31 3.53 -5.27
CA ASN A 178 -8.66 3.41 -5.81
C ASN A 178 -9.58 4.35 -5.04
N ALA A 179 -10.15 5.34 -5.71
CA ALA A 179 -11.08 6.30 -5.11
C ALA A 179 -12.52 5.75 -5.16
N ALA A 180 -12.81 4.68 -4.42
CA ALA A 180 -14.12 4.00 -4.38
C ALA A 180 -14.63 3.53 -5.76
N GLY A 181 -13.72 3.11 -6.66
CA GLY A 181 -14.04 2.72 -8.04
C GLY A 181 -14.18 3.88 -9.02
N LEU A 182 -13.80 5.09 -8.63
CA LEU A 182 -14.00 6.36 -9.33
C LEU A 182 -12.67 7.00 -9.68
N ALA A 183 -12.68 8.00 -10.57
CA ALA A 183 -11.52 8.85 -10.83
C ALA A 183 -11.21 9.77 -9.64
N GLY A 184 -12.27 10.30 -9.02
CA GLY A 184 -12.22 11.12 -7.82
C GLY A 184 -13.61 11.43 -7.31
N HIS A 185 -13.67 12.05 -6.13
CA HIS A 185 -14.88 12.63 -5.57
C HIS A 185 -14.54 13.76 -4.60
N ALA A 186 -15.34 14.81 -4.64
CA ALA A 186 -15.29 15.92 -3.70
C ALA A 186 -16.53 15.94 -2.79
N VAL A 187 -16.45 16.66 -1.68
CA VAL A 187 -17.58 16.92 -0.81
C VAL A 187 -18.02 18.36 -1.00
N TRP A 188 -19.32 18.56 -1.23
CA TRP A 188 -19.90 19.90 -1.41
C TRP A 188 -19.86 20.71 -0.11
N PRO A 189 -19.83 22.04 -0.18
CA PRO A 189 -19.75 22.88 1.01
C PRO A 189 -20.87 22.67 2.01
N ALA A 190 -22.12 22.43 1.56
CA ALA A 190 -23.24 22.18 2.44
C ALA A 190 -23.14 20.86 3.23
N ASP A 191 -22.59 19.83 2.58
CA ASP A 191 -22.33 18.54 3.19
C ASP A 191 -21.18 18.67 4.19
N ALA A 192 -20.08 19.33 3.79
CA ALA A 192 -18.92 19.59 4.63
C ALA A 192 -19.25 20.46 5.87
N ASP A 193 -20.17 21.41 5.77
CA ASP A 193 -20.64 22.20 6.92
C ASP A 193 -21.45 21.35 7.90
N THR A 194 -22.10 20.30 7.41
CA THR A 194 -22.90 19.38 8.22
C THR A 194 -22.05 18.26 8.82
N ILE A 195 -21.06 17.76 8.08
CA ILE A 195 -20.17 16.67 8.45
C ILE A 195 -18.73 17.08 8.10
N PRO A 196 -18.08 17.90 8.93
CA PRO A 196 -16.75 18.45 8.64
C PRO A 196 -15.66 17.39 8.45
N GLU A 197 -15.79 16.23 9.07
CA GLU A 197 -14.89 15.09 8.93
C GLU A 197 -14.89 14.48 7.52
N TRP A 198 -15.87 14.82 6.69
CA TRP A 198 -15.93 14.38 5.29
C TRP A 198 -15.33 15.39 4.31
N ASP A 199 -15.00 16.61 4.76
CA ASP A 199 -14.52 17.67 3.87
C ASP A 199 -13.23 17.28 3.14
N GLY A 200 -13.10 17.73 1.90
CA GLY A 200 -11.95 17.52 1.03
C GLY A 200 -12.24 16.69 -0.22
N ILE A 201 -11.17 16.40 -0.96
CA ILE A 201 -11.20 15.69 -2.24
C ILE A 201 -10.45 14.37 -2.07
N VAL A 202 -11.02 13.25 -2.57
CA VAL A 202 -10.31 11.97 -2.75
C VAL A 202 -10.13 11.75 -4.24
N ILE A 203 -8.92 11.36 -4.68
CA ILE A 203 -8.60 11.19 -6.09
C ILE A 203 -7.67 10.00 -6.29
N SER A 204 -7.91 9.19 -7.32
CA SER A 204 -7.01 8.10 -7.69
C SER A 204 -5.70 8.63 -8.26
N HIS A 205 -4.58 8.03 -7.88
CA HIS A 205 -3.22 8.48 -8.20
C HIS A 205 -2.95 8.69 -9.68
N ASP A 206 -3.63 7.94 -10.54
CA ASP A 206 -3.48 7.97 -11.99
C ASP A 206 -4.32 9.07 -12.66
N TYR A 207 -4.99 9.92 -11.86
CA TYR A 207 -5.69 11.13 -12.27
C TYR A 207 -5.07 12.41 -11.67
N VAL A 208 -3.91 12.29 -10.98
CA VAL A 208 -3.23 13.44 -10.35
C VAL A 208 -2.14 13.99 -11.26
N GLY A 209 -2.28 15.22 -11.72
CA GLY A 209 -1.31 15.87 -12.61
C GLY A 209 -1.27 15.27 -14.02
N SER A 210 -0.27 15.65 -14.81
CA SER A 210 -0.11 15.24 -16.20
C SER A 210 1.13 14.36 -16.44
N THR A 211 1.83 13.97 -15.38
CA THR A 211 3.09 13.20 -15.39
C THR A 211 3.03 12.01 -14.44
N GLY A 212 4.07 11.18 -14.41
CA GLY A 212 4.17 10.04 -13.51
C GLY A 212 3.15 8.96 -13.85
N THR A 213 2.29 8.60 -12.90
CA THR A 213 1.24 7.58 -13.08
C THR A 213 0.03 8.09 -13.86
N SER A 214 -0.06 9.41 -14.09
CA SER A 214 -1.15 10.09 -14.81
C SER A 214 -0.73 10.49 -16.22
N ASN A 215 -1.59 11.23 -16.92
CA ASN A 215 -1.35 11.78 -18.25
C ASN A 215 -2.17 13.06 -18.48
N ALA A 216 -1.94 13.73 -19.63
CA ALA A 216 -2.57 15.01 -19.94
C ALA A 216 -4.12 14.95 -19.98
N VAL A 217 -4.71 13.82 -20.40
CA VAL A 217 -6.17 13.66 -20.49
C VAL A 217 -6.78 13.55 -19.08
N ARG A 218 -6.16 12.77 -18.21
CA ARG A 218 -6.63 12.53 -16.83
C ARG A 218 -6.36 13.70 -15.89
N SER A 219 -5.42 14.58 -16.24
CA SER A 219 -4.96 15.68 -15.39
C SER A 219 -6.03 16.73 -15.06
N VAL A 220 -7.14 16.75 -15.79
CA VAL A 220 -8.26 17.69 -15.58
C VAL A 220 -9.16 17.32 -14.40
N VAL A 221 -9.06 16.07 -13.89
CA VAL A 221 -9.96 15.56 -12.85
C VAL A 221 -9.85 16.37 -11.56
N LEU A 222 -8.66 16.73 -11.11
CA LEU A 222 -8.52 17.58 -9.91
C LEU A 222 -9.15 18.97 -10.12
N SER A 223 -9.15 19.50 -11.36
CA SER A 223 -9.86 20.76 -11.67
C SER A 223 -11.37 20.58 -11.60
N HIS A 224 -11.90 19.41 -12.00
CA HIS A 224 -13.31 19.06 -11.88
C HIS A 224 -13.73 18.93 -10.40
N GLU A 225 -13.00 18.14 -9.61
CA GLU A 225 -13.32 17.92 -8.19
C GLU A 225 -13.22 19.23 -7.37
N LEU A 226 -12.27 20.12 -7.70
CA LEU A 226 -12.19 21.45 -7.10
C LEU A 226 -13.42 22.29 -7.41
N GLY A 227 -14.03 22.11 -8.58
CA GLY A 227 -15.30 22.74 -8.92
C GLY A 227 -16.41 22.36 -7.93
N HIS A 228 -16.59 21.08 -7.64
CA HIS A 228 -17.55 20.59 -6.64
C HIS A 228 -17.23 21.09 -5.23
N TYR A 229 -15.96 21.05 -4.82
CA TYR A 229 -15.51 21.60 -3.53
C TYR A 229 -15.85 23.08 -3.38
N LEU A 230 -15.95 23.82 -4.50
CA LEU A 230 -16.33 25.24 -4.57
C LEU A 230 -17.78 25.46 -5.03
N ASN A 231 -18.67 24.50 -4.83
CA ASN A 231 -20.10 24.60 -5.07
C ASN A 231 -20.54 24.62 -6.55
N LEU A 232 -19.76 24.08 -7.45
CA LEU A 232 -20.22 23.83 -8.82
C LEU A 232 -20.91 22.47 -8.92
N HIS A 233 -21.93 22.41 -9.74
CA HIS A 233 -22.62 21.21 -10.13
C HIS A 233 -22.15 20.75 -11.51
N HIS A 234 -22.47 19.52 -11.90
CA HIS A 234 -22.31 19.09 -13.27
C HIS A 234 -23.21 19.96 -14.19
N ILE A 235 -22.76 20.28 -15.40
CA ILE A 235 -23.51 21.17 -16.29
C ILE A 235 -24.85 20.60 -16.78
N TRP A 236 -25.09 19.31 -16.58
CA TRP A 236 -26.41 18.70 -16.87
C TRP A 236 -27.37 18.79 -15.69
N GLY A 237 -26.99 19.36 -14.58
CA GLY A 237 -27.81 19.51 -13.40
C GLY A 237 -28.29 18.15 -12.84
N GLY A 238 -29.53 18.10 -12.39
CA GLY A 238 -30.18 16.83 -12.03
C GLY A 238 -29.94 16.31 -10.63
N ASN A 239 -28.80 16.61 -10.06
CA ASN A 239 -28.36 16.04 -8.78
C ASN A 239 -28.58 16.99 -7.60
N ASN A 240 -29.06 18.22 -7.87
CA ASN A 240 -28.94 19.34 -6.95
C ASN A 240 -30.29 19.76 -6.38
N VAL A 241 -31.36 19.11 -6.77
CA VAL A 241 -32.69 19.44 -6.26
C VAL A 241 -33.06 18.45 -5.15
N PRO A 242 -33.35 18.90 -3.94
CA PRO A 242 -33.75 18.05 -2.83
C PRO A 242 -34.85 17.09 -3.20
N GLY A 243 -34.63 15.79 -3.03
CA GLY A 243 -35.60 14.75 -3.30
C GLY A 243 -35.69 14.21 -4.74
N PHE A 244 -34.81 14.68 -5.64
CA PHE A 244 -34.71 14.12 -6.99
C PHE A 244 -33.71 12.96 -7.07
N TYR A 245 -34.03 11.97 -7.90
CA TYR A 245 -33.14 10.83 -8.17
C TYR A 245 -31.98 11.24 -9.09
N TYR A 246 -30.84 10.65 -8.83
CA TYR A 246 -29.67 10.77 -9.70
C TYR A 246 -30.00 10.30 -11.11
N LEU A 247 -29.77 11.15 -12.10
CA LEU A 247 -29.86 10.82 -13.51
C LEU A 247 -28.41 10.78 -14.09
N PRO A 248 -27.94 9.63 -14.57
CA PRO A 248 -26.62 9.52 -15.17
C PRO A 248 -26.43 10.49 -16.34
N VAL A 249 -25.17 10.81 -16.63
CA VAL A 249 -24.78 11.55 -17.83
C VAL A 249 -25.38 10.91 -19.09
N GLY A 250 -25.80 11.72 -20.04
CA GLY A 250 -26.41 11.27 -21.30
C GLY A 250 -27.92 10.94 -21.25
N GLN A 251 -28.57 11.09 -20.09
CA GLN A 251 -30.01 10.83 -19.96
C GLN A 251 -30.82 12.05 -20.37
N ALA A 252 -31.82 11.84 -21.25
CA ALA A 252 -32.70 12.92 -21.73
C ALA A 252 -33.47 13.66 -20.61
N GLY A 253 -33.70 13.01 -19.50
CA GLY A 253 -34.31 13.61 -18.32
C GLY A 253 -33.49 14.76 -17.71
N ASN A 254 -32.18 14.80 -17.93
CA ASN A 254 -31.29 15.88 -17.47
C ASN A 254 -31.68 17.24 -18.07
N CYS A 255 -32.35 17.28 -19.22
CA CYS A 255 -32.82 18.53 -19.82
C CYS A 255 -33.85 19.30 -18.95
N ALA A 256 -34.45 18.66 -17.96
CA ALA A 256 -35.38 19.30 -17.03
C ALA A 256 -34.67 19.98 -15.84
N TYR A 257 -33.36 19.86 -15.75
CA TYR A 257 -32.56 20.34 -14.63
C TYR A 257 -31.52 21.35 -15.09
N ASP A 258 -31.02 22.13 -14.12
CA ASP A 258 -30.09 23.22 -14.34
C ASP A 258 -28.96 23.13 -13.28
N ASP A 259 -27.74 23.52 -13.64
CA ASP A 259 -26.60 23.61 -12.72
C ASP A 259 -26.60 24.91 -11.90
N LEU A 260 -27.66 25.69 -11.98
CA LEU A 260 -27.86 26.99 -11.34
C LEU A 260 -26.85 28.05 -11.79
N VAL A 261 -26.40 27.96 -13.03
CA VAL A 261 -25.48 28.90 -13.66
C VAL A 261 -26.00 29.35 -15.01
N SER A 262 -26.32 30.61 -15.14
CA SER A 262 -27.09 31.17 -16.27
C SER A 262 -26.38 31.17 -17.64
N ASP A 263 -25.04 31.03 -17.67
CA ASP A 263 -24.25 30.99 -18.89
C ASP A 263 -23.77 29.56 -19.28
N THR A 264 -24.33 28.55 -18.62
CA THR A 264 -24.23 27.13 -18.97
C THR A 264 -25.59 26.62 -19.42
N PRO A 265 -25.84 26.45 -20.74
CA PRO A 265 -27.13 25.95 -21.21
C PRO A 265 -27.42 24.51 -20.74
N ASN A 266 -28.66 24.20 -20.43
CA ASN A 266 -29.05 22.84 -20.05
C ASN A 266 -28.59 21.83 -21.10
N THR A 267 -28.04 20.73 -20.66
CA THR A 267 -27.49 19.63 -21.47
C THR A 267 -27.81 18.28 -20.83
N ILE A 268 -27.75 17.22 -21.61
CA ILE A 268 -27.80 15.85 -21.01
C ILE A 268 -26.50 15.40 -20.37
N GLY A 269 -25.39 16.16 -20.60
CA GLY A 269 -24.03 15.78 -20.24
C GLY A 269 -23.43 14.75 -21.20
N TRP A 270 -22.12 14.75 -21.36
CA TRP A 270 -21.43 13.92 -22.35
C TRP A 270 -20.14 13.32 -21.77
N ASN A 271 -19.90 12.05 -22.09
CA ASN A 271 -18.61 11.38 -21.83
C ASN A 271 -17.71 11.29 -23.06
N THR A 272 -18.12 11.89 -24.17
CA THR A 272 -17.37 11.90 -25.43
C THR A 272 -17.13 13.32 -25.92
N CYS A 273 -15.95 13.56 -26.48
CA CYS A 273 -15.59 14.85 -27.05
C CYS A 273 -16.08 15.00 -28.50
N ASN A 274 -17.35 15.34 -28.66
CA ASN A 274 -17.89 15.73 -29.95
C ASN A 274 -18.39 17.20 -29.88
N LEU A 275 -17.65 18.10 -30.48
CA LEU A 275 -17.89 19.55 -30.42
C LEU A 275 -19.19 19.99 -31.14
N ASN A 276 -19.89 19.07 -31.79
CA ASN A 276 -21.16 19.33 -32.48
C ASN A 276 -22.38 18.70 -31.74
N HIS A 277 -22.19 18.12 -30.58
CA HIS A 277 -23.31 17.60 -29.80
C HIS A 277 -24.28 18.73 -29.45
N THR A 278 -25.58 18.44 -29.62
CA THR A 278 -26.66 19.32 -29.19
C THR A 278 -27.72 18.48 -28.45
N SER A 279 -28.21 18.98 -27.35
CA SER A 279 -29.27 18.35 -26.58
C SER A 279 -30.28 19.37 -26.07
N CYS A 280 -31.29 18.94 -25.38
CA CYS A 280 -32.29 19.78 -24.68
C CYS A 280 -32.99 20.82 -25.59
N GLY A 281 -33.01 20.59 -26.90
CA GLY A 281 -33.59 21.53 -27.87
C GLY A 281 -32.76 22.79 -28.13
N ASN A 282 -31.52 22.79 -27.69
CA ASN A 282 -30.56 23.87 -27.95
C ASN A 282 -30.25 23.99 -29.46
N THR A 283 -30.07 25.22 -29.93
CA THR A 283 -29.63 25.51 -31.31
C THR A 283 -28.12 25.62 -31.44
N GLN A 284 -27.42 25.71 -30.31
CA GLN A 284 -25.95 25.74 -30.21
C GLN A 284 -25.43 24.40 -29.70
N ALA A 285 -24.19 24.08 -29.99
CA ALA A 285 -23.54 22.90 -29.47
C ALA A 285 -23.46 22.95 -27.93
N ASP A 286 -23.58 21.78 -27.26
CA ASP A 286 -23.43 21.66 -25.82
C ASP A 286 -21.95 21.94 -25.40
N ASN A 287 -21.75 22.44 -24.19
CA ASN A 287 -20.42 22.83 -23.71
C ASN A 287 -19.60 21.63 -23.21
N VAL A 288 -19.28 20.68 -24.09
CA VAL A 288 -18.45 19.51 -23.79
C VAL A 288 -17.00 19.87 -23.43
N GLN A 289 -16.62 21.16 -23.55
CA GLN A 289 -15.30 21.65 -23.17
C GLN A 289 -15.26 22.26 -21.76
N ASN A 290 -16.36 22.16 -21.02
CA ASN A 290 -16.44 22.60 -19.63
C ASN A 290 -15.78 21.59 -18.68
N PHE A 291 -15.02 22.07 -17.68
CA PHE A 291 -14.43 21.17 -16.67
C PHE A 291 -15.49 20.40 -15.86
N MET A 292 -16.72 20.88 -15.79
CA MET A 292 -17.82 20.20 -15.07
C MET A 292 -18.63 19.23 -15.96
N ASP A 293 -18.16 18.92 -17.18
CA ASP A 293 -18.64 17.80 -17.99
C ASP A 293 -17.72 16.57 -17.83
N TYR A 294 -18.15 15.40 -18.32
CA TYR A 294 -17.32 14.18 -18.33
C TYR A 294 -16.57 14.00 -19.66
N ALA A 295 -16.71 14.91 -20.60
CA ALA A 295 -15.96 14.88 -21.84
C ALA A 295 -14.48 15.17 -21.58
N TYR A 296 -13.62 14.32 -22.13
CA TYR A 296 -12.16 14.38 -21.94
C TYR A 296 -11.43 15.57 -22.64
N CYS A 297 -12.16 16.47 -23.28
CA CYS A 297 -11.65 17.69 -23.88
C CYS A 297 -11.97 18.97 -23.08
N ALA A 298 -12.15 18.84 -21.79
CA ALA A 298 -12.40 19.94 -20.88
C ALA A 298 -11.27 20.98 -20.90
N ARG A 299 -11.61 22.29 -21.02
CA ARG A 299 -10.65 23.39 -21.22
C ARG A 299 -11.02 24.69 -20.52
N MET A 300 -12.25 24.79 -20.00
CA MET A 300 -12.78 26.06 -19.51
C MET A 300 -13.78 25.91 -18.38
N LEU A 301 -13.93 26.98 -17.63
CA LEU A 301 -15.09 27.33 -16.79
C LEU A 301 -15.70 28.63 -17.32
N THR A 302 -16.97 28.86 -17.03
CA THR A 302 -17.67 30.09 -17.46
C THR A 302 -17.56 31.22 -16.43
N HIS A 303 -17.91 32.45 -16.83
CA HIS A 303 -17.99 33.58 -15.90
C HIS A 303 -19.04 33.37 -14.80
N GLY A 304 -20.15 32.71 -15.11
CA GLY A 304 -21.15 32.36 -14.12
C GLY A 304 -20.65 31.33 -13.10
N GLN A 305 -19.94 30.29 -13.58
CA GLN A 305 -19.28 29.33 -12.70
C GLN A 305 -18.22 29.99 -11.82
N ALA A 306 -17.40 30.88 -12.36
CA ALA A 306 -16.43 31.66 -11.57
C ALA A 306 -17.14 32.50 -10.49
N ALA A 307 -18.22 33.17 -10.83
CA ALA A 307 -19.00 33.96 -9.86
C ALA A 307 -19.59 33.08 -8.75
N ARG A 308 -20.09 31.89 -9.07
CA ARG A 308 -20.63 30.93 -8.10
C ARG A 308 -19.54 30.44 -7.15
N MET A 309 -18.35 30.12 -7.65
CA MET A 309 -17.19 29.73 -6.83
C MET A 309 -16.72 30.87 -5.91
N HIS A 310 -16.69 32.10 -6.42
CA HIS A 310 -16.37 33.28 -5.62
C HIS A 310 -17.41 33.49 -4.50
N ALA A 311 -18.69 33.31 -4.78
CA ALA A 311 -19.72 33.38 -3.76
C ALA A 311 -19.49 32.33 -2.66
N CYS A 312 -19.13 31.11 -3.05
CA CYS A 312 -18.75 30.05 -2.11
C CYS A 312 -17.57 30.46 -1.24
N LEU A 313 -16.48 30.96 -1.85
CA LEU A 313 -15.29 31.44 -1.15
C LEU A 313 -15.52 32.67 -0.26
N ASN A 314 -16.66 33.36 -0.39
CA ASN A 314 -17.05 34.45 0.48
C ASN A 314 -18.16 34.05 1.48
N SER A 315 -18.55 32.77 1.49
CA SER A 315 -19.57 32.21 2.40
C SER A 315 -18.94 31.64 3.68
N PRO A 316 -19.57 31.78 4.85
CA PRO A 316 -19.14 31.10 6.06
C PRO A 316 -19.40 29.59 6.06
N ILE A 317 -20.20 29.07 5.11
CA ILE A 317 -20.52 27.64 4.99
C ILE A 317 -19.23 26.84 4.78
N ALA A 318 -19.03 25.83 5.60
CA ALA A 318 -17.80 25.03 5.70
C ALA A 318 -16.52 25.87 5.87
N GLY A 319 -16.61 27.08 6.40
CA GLY A 319 -15.47 27.97 6.61
C GLY A 319 -14.77 28.42 5.32
N ARG A 320 -15.44 28.33 4.15
CA ARG A 320 -14.79 28.64 2.87
C ARG A 320 -14.24 30.06 2.79
N ASN A 321 -14.88 31.03 3.47
CA ASN A 321 -14.41 32.41 3.56
C ASN A 321 -13.11 32.58 4.38
N ASN A 322 -12.75 31.62 5.21
CA ASN A 322 -11.50 31.65 5.95
C ASN A 322 -10.31 31.17 5.10
N LEU A 323 -10.52 30.27 4.13
CA LEU A 323 -9.43 29.65 3.35
C LEU A 323 -8.46 30.69 2.77
N TRP A 324 -8.97 31.74 2.18
CA TRP A 324 -8.19 32.79 1.51
C TRP A 324 -8.00 34.06 2.36
N SER A 325 -8.46 34.07 3.61
CA SER A 325 -8.30 35.23 4.50
C SER A 325 -6.80 35.52 4.73
N PRO A 326 -6.39 36.81 4.79
CA PRO A 326 -4.99 37.16 4.99
C PRO A 326 -4.40 36.51 6.26
N ALA A 327 -5.19 36.38 7.33
CA ALA A 327 -4.78 35.73 8.57
C ALA A 327 -4.49 34.24 8.35
N ASN A 328 -5.32 33.54 7.58
CA ASN A 328 -5.12 32.13 7.26
C ASN A 328 -3.93 31.90 6.31
N LEU A 329 -3.74 32.77 5.31
CA LEU A 329 -2.57 32.69 4.43
C LEU A 329 -1.25 32.78 5.21
N ILE A 330 -1.18 33.69 6.21
CA ILE A 330 -0.03 33.80 7.12
C ILE A 330 0.10 32.54 8.01
N ALA A 331 -1.04 32.06 8.54
CA ALA A 331 -1.04 30.89 9.42
C ALA A 331 -0.60 29.60 8.68
N THR A 332 -0.95 29.46 7.43
CA THR A 332 -0.61 28.32 6.56
C THR A 332 0.70 28.51 5.78
N GLY A 333 1.29 29.73 5.83
CA GLY A 333 2.52 30.08 5.12
C GLY A 333 2.33 30.23 3.61
N THR A 334 1.11 30.53 3.14
CA THR A 334 0.78 30.65 1.70
C THR A 334 0.59 32.10 1.25
N ASP A 335 0.94 33.06 2.10
CA ASP A 335 0.85 34.51 1.85
C ASP A 335 1.88 35.05 0.84
N GLY A 336 2.79 34.20 0.36
CA GLY A 336 3.85 34.54 -0.60
C GLY A 336 5.15 35.04 0.07
N ASN A 337 5.20 35.14 1.38
CA ASN A 337 6.42 35.45 2.10
C ASN A 337 7.23 34.19 2.35
N SER A 338 8.37 34.07 1.70
CA SER A 338 9.29 32.94 1.89
C SER A 338 10.21 33.22 3.08
N VAL A 339 9.92 32.63 4.23
CA VAL A 339 10.82 32.66 5.39
C VAL A 339 11.50 31.29 5.46
N LEU A 340 12.84 31.23 5.46
CA LEU A 340 13.56 29.99 5.69
C LEU A 340 13.10 29.39 7.02
N CYS A 341 12.50 28.23 6.94
CA CYS A 341 11.90 27.61 8.09
C CYS A 341 12.90 26.66 8.79
N GLN A 342 12.99 25.45 8.33
CA GLN A 342 13.78 24.39 8.92
C GLN A 342 14.47 23.62 7.80
N ALA A 343 15.72 23.22 8.02
CA ALA A 343 16.34 22.21 7.20
C ALA A 343 15.64 20.87 7.46
N ASP A 344 15.18 20.24 6.41
CA ASP A 344 14.54 18.94 6.45
C ASP A 344 14.91 18.12 5.21
N PHE A 345 14.92 16.81 5.36
CA PHE A 345 15.25 15.90 4.27
C PHE A 345 14.60 14.53 4.43
N SER A 346 14.45 13.85 3.31
CA SER A 346 14.00 12.48 3.24
C SER A 346 14.93 11.64 2.35
N VAL A 347 14.73 10.34 2.39
CA VAL A 347 15.44 9.36 1.59
C VAL A 347 14.45 8.31 1.10
N ASP A 348 14.71 7.72 -0.05
CA ASP A 348 13.88 6.65 -0.61
C ASP A 348 13.93 5.36 0.22
N LYS A 349 15.10 5.03 0.82
CA LYS A 349 15.29 3.87 1.69
C LYS A 349 16.23 4.19 2.85
N ARG A 350 15.95 3.64 4.04
CA ARG A 350 16.83 3.76 5.22
C ARG A 350 17.65 2.51 5.52
N LEU A 351 17.20 1.36 5.02
CA LEU A 351 17.88 0.06 5.17
C LEU A 351 18.33 -0.40 3.78
N ILE A 352 19.63 -0.51 3.58
CA ILE A 352 20.27 -0.84 2.31
C ILE A 352 21.44 -1.80 2.49
N CYS A 353 21.95 -2.34 1.40
CA CYS A 353 23.18 -3.11 1.40
C CYS A 353 24.40 -2.27 1.01
N ALA A 354 25.58 -2.71 1.44
CA ALA A 354 26.84 -2.07 1.05
C ALA A 354 27.02 -2.04 -0.47
N GLY A 355 27.30 -0.84 -1.00
CA GLY A 355 27.42 -0.57 -2.43
C GLY A 355 26.14 -0.14 -3.11
N GLU A 356 24.97 -0.27 -2.48
CA GLU A 356 23.71 0.23 -3.02
C GLU A 356 23.69 1.77 -3.06
N THR A 357 22.98 2.32 -4.04
CA THR A 357 22.79 3.77 -4.20
C THR A 357 21.39 4.15 -3.81
N ILE A 358 21.25 5.15 -2.96
CA ILE A 358 19.99 5.71 -2.49
C ILE A 358 19.87 7.19 -2.81
N THR A 359 18.64 7.69 -2.86
CA THR A 359 18.35 9.07 -3.25
C THR A 359 17.83 9.87 -2.07
N PHE A 360 18.53 10.96 -1.77
CA PHE A 360 18.12 11.96 -0.78
C PHE A 360 17.42 13.13 -1.45
N TYR A 361 16.42 13.64 -0.78
CA TYR A 361 15.62 14.78 -1.20
C TYR A 361 15.68 15.88 -0.13
N ASP A 362 16.09 17.08 -0.56
CA ASP A 362 15.93 18.27 0.27
C ASP A 362 14.44 18.62 0.38
N ASN A 363 13.94 18.55 1.59
CA ASN A 363 12.57 18.91 1.96
C ASN A 363 12.51 20.26 2.66
N SER A 364 13.62 20.98 2.71
CA SER A 364 13.68 22.32 3.30
C SER A 364 12.89 23.30 2.44
N TYR A 365 12.21 24.21 3.09
CA TYR A 365 11.29 25.13 2.42
C TYR A 365 11.64 26.56 2.66
N HIS A 366 11.17 27.35 1.70
CA HIS A 366 11.00 28.78 1.72
C HIS A 366 12.29 29.55 1.58
N GLY A 367 12.57 29.86 0.32
CA GLY A 367 13.65 30.74 -0.04
C GLY A 367 15.05 30.15 0.12
N VAL A 368 15.18 28.83 0.13
CA VAL A 368 16.49 28.15 0.09
C VAL A 368 17.25 28.58 -1.15
N THR A 369 18.39 29.27 -0.96
CA THR A 369 19.28 29.70 -2.03
C THR A 369 20.52 28.82 -2.15
N SER A 370 20.94 28.17 -1.06
CA SER A 370 22.05 27.24 -1.06
C SER A 370 21.86 26.08 -0.08
N ARG A 371 22.56 24.97 -0.34
CA ARG A 371 22.50 23.72 0.39
C ARG A 371 23.91 23.19 0.65
N THR A 372 24.07 22.50 1.75
CA THR A 372 25.31 21.74 2.05
C THR A 372 24.92 20.45 2.72
N TRP A 373 25.08 19.33 2.03
CA TRP A 373 24.91 18.00 2.53
C TRP A 373 26.18 17.48 3.18
N THR A 374 26.01 16.62 4.19
CA THR A 374 27.11 15.87 4.81
C THR A 374 26.71 14.42 4.94
N PHE A 375 27.49 13.53 4.31
CA PHE A 375 27.30 12.07 4.26
C PHE A 375 28.59 11.36 4.73
N PRO A 376 28.85 11.27 6.03
CA PRO A 376 30.04 10.57 6.52
C PRO A 376 30.04 9.12 6.03
N GLY A 377 31.12 8.67 5.42
CA GLY A 377 31.26 7.31 4.86
C GLY A 377 30.55 7.05 3.54
N GLY A 378 29.72 7.97 3.06
CA GLY A 378 29.04 7.88 1.76
C GLY A 378 29.76 8.67 0.67
N THR A 379 29.57 8.23 -0.58
CA THR A 379 30.01 8.93 -1.78
C THR A 379 28.80 9.51 -2.48
N ALA A 380 28.68 10.84 -2.48
CA ALA A 380 27.53 11.57 -3.03
C ALA A 380 27.80 12.06 -4.45
N SER A 381 26.74 12.12 -5.29
CA SER A 381 26.78 12.72 -6.64
C SER A 381 26.98 14.24 -6.59
N SER A 382 26.49 14.90 -5.55
CA SER A 382 26.61 16.33 -5.29
C SER A 382 26.44 16.60 -3.79
N LEU A 383 26.96 17.72 -3.29
CA LEU A 383 26.72 18.18 -1.94
C LEU A 383 25.84 19.45 -1.87
N SER A 384 25.39 19.93 -3.02
CA SER A 384 24.64 21.21 -3.13
C SER A 384 23.31 21.12 -3.88
N ASP A 385 22.99 19.98 -4.48
CA ASP A 385 21.74 19.79 -5.21
C ASP A 385 20.58 19.45 -4.28
N SER A 386 19.35 19.72 -4.71
CA SER A 386 18.15 19.39 -3.96
C SER A 386 17.80 17.89 -3.97
N VAL A 387 18.32 17.17 -4.97
CA VAL A 387 18.22 15.71 -5.09
C VAL A 387 19.63 15.14 -5.25
N VAL A 388 20.03 14.25 -4.37
CA VAL A 388 21.39 13.72 -4.33
C VAL A 388 21.35 12.21 -4.22
N THR A 389 22.09 11.52 -5.07
CA THR A 389 22.31 10.08 -4.92
C THR A 389 23.60 9.82 -4.14
N VAL A 390 23.53 8.88 -3.20
CA VAL A 390 24.65 8.52 -2.31
C VAL A 390 24.82 7.02 -2.28
N SER A 391 26.06 6.54 -2.40
CA SER A 391 26.41 5.13 -2.18
C SER A 391 27.25 4.98 -0.92
N TYR A 392 27.00 3.91 -0.15
CA TYR A 392 27.76 3.58 1.05
C TYR A 392 28.49 2.24 0.83
N PRO A 393 29.84 2.25 0.74
CA PRO A 393 30.59 1.05 0.40
C PRO A 393 30.76 0.05 1.55
N SER A 394 30.50 0.45 2.78
CA SER A 394 30.73 -0.36 3.98
C SER A 394 29.48 -0.48 4.84
N ALA A 395 29.31 -1.64 5.49
CA ALA A 395 28.23 -1.83 6.47
C ALA A 395 28.43 -0.92 7.70
N GLY A 396 27.32 -0.45 8.27
CA GLY A 396 27.32 0.43 9.45
C GLY A 396 26.09 1.32 9.51
N ASN A 397 26.00 2.12 10.57
CA ASN A 397 24.98 3.12 10.75
C ASN A 397 25.54 4.52 10.47
N TYR A 398 24.87 5.28 9.61
CA TYR A 398 25.39 6.55 9.12
C TYR A 398 24.48 7.70 9.49
N THR A 399 25.11 8.76 9.98
CA THR A 399 24.46 10.06 10.23
C THR A 399 24.38 10.83 8.92
N VAL A 400 23.26 11.52 8.71
CA VAL A 400 23.07 12.42 7.57
C VAL A 400 22.76 13.81 8.10
N SER A 401 23.35 14.83 7.49
CA SER A 401 23.09 16.21 7.83
C SER A 401 22.87 17.08 6.59
N LEU A 402 21.93 18.00 6.68
CA LEU A 402 21.68 19.04 5.70
C LEU A 402 21.72 20.40 6.35
N SER A 403 22.46 21.31 5.77
CA SER A 403 22.45 22.76 6.11
C SER A 403 21.92 23.52 4.92
N VAL A 404 20.95 24.42 5.13
CA VAL A 404 20.37 25.27 4.10
C VAL A 404 20.44 26.74 4.49
N ASP A 405 20.55 27.61 3.50
CA ASP A 405 20.70 29.06 3.69
C ASP A 405 19.84 29.82 2.67
N ASN A 406 19.29 30.97 3.09
CA ASN A 406 18.49 31.86 2.23
C ASN A 406 19.17 33.21 1.93
N GLY A 407 20.48 33.33 2.22
CA GLY A 407 21.25 34.55 2.10
C GLY A 407 21.20 35.45 3.35
N SER A 408 20.32 35.15 4.31
CA SER A 408 20.17 35.93 5.55
C SER A 408 20.28 35.07 6.82
N THR A 409 19.79 33.83 6.73
CA THR A 409 19.76 32.86 7.82
C THR A 409 20.16 31.49 7.32
N THR A 410 20.86 30.74 8.18
CA THR A 410 21.22 29.34 7.97
C THR A 410 20.53 28.48 9.01
N THR A 411 19.98 27.35 8.60
CA THR A 411 19.44 26.32 9.48
C THR A 411 19.97 24.95 9.08
N SER A 412 20.03 24.02 10.03
CA SER A 412 20.59 22.68 9.79
C SER A 412 19.75 21.61 10.47
N SER A 413 19.66 20.46 9.83
CA SER A 413 19.10 19.23 10.39
C SER A 413 20.16 18.14 10.36
N SER A 414 20.24 17.34 11.44
CA SER A 414 21.19 16.22 11.53
C SER A 414 20.50 15.05 12.23
N VAL A 415 20.45 13.90 11.57
CA VAL A 415 19.82 12.68 12.08
C VAL A 415 20.87 11.60 12.22
N SER A 416 21.13 11.18 13.46
CA SER A 416 22.06 10.09 13.77
C SER A 416 21.46 8.75 13.38
N ASN A 417 22.29 7.83 12.88
CA ASN A 417 21.88 6.48 12.48
C ASN A 417 20.70 6.50 11.47
N TYR A 418 20.70 7.49 10.57
CA TYR A 418 19.61 7.67 9.63
C TYR A 418 19.57 6.59 8.56
N ILE A 419 20.76 6.10 8.15
CA ILE A 419 20.91 5.03 7.18
C ILE A 419 21.59 3.85 7.86
N THR A 420 20.98 2.68 7.75
CA THR A 420 21.58 1.40 8.13
C THR A 420 22.01 0.68 6.86
N VAL A 421 23.30 0.40 6.77
CA VAL A 421 23.92 -0.32 5.66
C VAL A 421 24.26 -1.72 6.13
N MET A 422 23.63 -2.73 5.53
CA MET A 422 23.88 -4.13 5.80
C MET A 422 25.11 -4.62 5.01
N GLN A 423 25.74 -5.69 5.48
CA GLN A 423 26.87 -6.30 4.81
C GLN A 423 26.44 -6.93 3.46
N ASN A 424 27.25 -6.72 2.41
CA ASN A 424 27.12 -7.37 1.11
C ASN A 424 28.53 -7.72 0.58
N PRO A 425 28.85 -9.00 0.24
CA PRO A 425 27.98 -10.17 0.37
C PRO A 425 27.55 -10.45 1.81
N GLY A 426 26.45 -11.17 1.96
CA GLY A 426 25.86 -11.48 3.26
C GLY A 426 26.74 -12.38 4.13
N SER A 427 26.42 -12.42 5.44
CA SER A 427 27.07 -13.31 6.38
C SER A 427 26.86 -14.78 5.98
N PRO A 428 27.90 -15.65 6.05
CA PRO A 428 27.78 -17.04 5.61
C PRO A 428 26.90 -17.87 6.55
N GLY A 429 26.16 -18.80 5.98
CA GLY A 429 25.49 -19.89 6.67
C GLY A 429 23.99 -19.72 6.87
N GLN A 430 23.44 -20.79 7.42
CA GLN A 430 22.03 -20.92 7.79
C GLN A 430 21.75 -20.09 9.04
N ILE A 431 20.48 -19.73 9.24
CA ILE A 431 19.99 -19.12 10.48
C ILE A 431 19.13 -20.11 11.24
N ILE A 432 19.37 -20.17 12.55
CA ILE A 432 18.50 -20.76 13.56
C ILE A 432 18.37 -19.70 14.64
N GLU A 433 17.23 -19.02 14.66
CA GLU A 433 16.99 -17.89 15.54
C GLU A 433 15.92 -18.21 16.58
N HIS A 434 16.28 -18.14 17.83
CA HIS A 434 15.40 -18.37 18.98
C HIS A 434 15.19 -17.10 19.82
N PHE A 435 15.78 -15.98 19.39
CA PHE A 435 15.80 -14.68 20.06
C PHE A 435 16.34 -14.67 21.50
N GLU A 436 16.80 -15.79 22.01
CA GLU A 436 17.38 -15.88 23.36
C GLU A 436 18.76 -15.19 23.40
N GLY A 437 18.94 -14.34 24.40
CA GLY A 437 20.19 -13.57 24.58
C GLY A 437 20.32 -12.33 23.68
N ILE A 438 19.32 -12.04 22.87
CA ILE A 438 19.23 -10.78 22.12
C ILE A 438 18.75 -9.67 23.08
N ALA A 439 19.55 -8.62 23.22
CA ALA A 439 19.24 -7.53 24.14
C ALA A 439 18.23 -6.51 23.57
N LEU A 440 18.25 -6.29 22.26
CA LEU A 440 17.37 -5.33 21.57
C LEU A 440 17.35 -5.58 20.05
N LEU A 441 16.33 -5.03 19.38
CA LEU A 441 16.22 -4.86 17.93
C LEU A 441 16.26 -3.35 17.59
N PRO A 442 16.82 -2.94 16.43
CA PRO A 442 17.54 -3.79 15.46
C PRO A 442 18.87 -4.31 16.02
N ASN A 443 19.31 -5.44 15.49
CA ASN A 443 20.66 -6.00 15.74
C ASN A 443 21.40 -6.22 14.42
N THR A 444 22.43 -7.07 14.39
CA THR A 444 23.20 -7.35 13.18
C THR A 444 22.43 -8.17 12.14
N ASP A 445 21.44 -8.93 12.58
CA ASP A 445 20.71 -9.89 11.75
C ASP A 445 19.30 -9.43 11.46
N TRP A 446 18.61 -8.83 12.42
CA TRP A 446 17.19 -8.50 12.33
C TRP A 446 16.94 -6.99 12.44
N HIS A 447 16.19 -6.45 11.47
CA HIS A 447 15.86 -5.04 11.36
C HIS A 447 14.33 -4.85 11.29
N PRO A 448 13.70 -4.43 12.40
CA PRO A 448 12.33 -3.94 12.36
C PRO A 448 12.26 -2.67 11.51
N VAL A 449 11.23 -2.58 10.67
CA VAL A 449 10.88 -1.38 9.91
C VAL A 449 9.44 -1.04 10.25
N ASP A 450 9.24 0.10 10.86
CA ASP A 450 7.97 0.67 11.29
C ASP A 450 7.78 2.01 10.57
N PRO A 451 7.07 2.02 9.43
CA PRO A 451 6.90 3.25 8.64
C PRO A 451 6.00 4.29 9.30
N GLN A 452 5.11 3.86 10.21
CA GLN A 452 4.15 4.72 10.91
C GLN A 452 4.72 5.31 12.19
N GLY A 453 5.74 4.65 12.78
CA GLY A 453 6.35 5.05 14.05
C GLY A 453 5.47 4.77 15.27
N ASP A 454 4.61 3.76 15.18
CA ASP A 454 3.62 3.42 16.20
C ASP A 454 3.91 2.10 16.95
N GLY A 455 5.03 1.44 16.65
CA GLY A 455 5.58 0.32 17.40
C GLY A 455 5.36 -1.05 16.75
N GLY A 456 6.08 -1.33 15.68
CA GLY A 456 6.05 -2.58 14.92
C GLY A 456 6.62 -3.81 15.63
N PHE A 457 7.46 -4.58 14.92
CA PHE A 457 8.11 -5.76 15.50
C PHE A 457 9.08 -5.40 16.62
N GLU A 458 8.84 -5.92 17.81
CA GLU A 458 9.68 -5.68 19.00
C GLU A 458 9.99 -6.97 19.77
N LEU A 459 11.11 -6.98 20.49
CA LEU A 459 11.43 -8.08 21.40
C LEU A 459 10.49 -8.07 22.61
N THR A 460 10.08 -9.26 23.06
CA THR A 460 9.41 -9.45 24.34
C THR A 460 10.09 -10.56 25.13
N THR A 461 10.19 -10.39 26.45
CA THR A 461 10.72 -11.37 27.40
C THR A 461 9.64 -11.99 28.27
N SER A 462 8.37 -11.74 27.91
CA SER A 462 7.22 -12.24 28.66
C SER A 462 6.75 -13.62 28.21
N THR A 463 7.15 -14.06 27.01
CA THR A 463 6.77 -15.34 26.41
C THR A 463 7.68 -15.67 25.23
N GLY A 464 7.79 -16.97 24.90
CA GLY A 464 8.48 -17.51 23.73
C GLY A 464 8.10 -18.99 23.54
N TYR A 465 8.39 -19.58 22.38
CA TYR A 465 8.15 -20.98 22.13
C TYR A 465 9.22 -21.84 22.80
N LEU A 466 8.84 -22.59 23.85
CA LEU A 466 9.76 -23.36 24.71
C LEU A 466 10.88 -22.48 25.33
N SER A 467 10.63 -21.19 25.44
CA SER A 467 11.58 -20.17 25.84
C SER A 467 10.88 -19.01 26.54
N THR A 468 11.60 -17.92 26.84
CA THR A 468 11.01 -16.73 27.47
C THR A 468 11.05 -15.49 26.57
N THR A 469 11.75 -15.57 25.43
CA THR A 469 11.97 -14.43 24.55
C THR A 469 11.51 -14.75 23.14
N CYS A 470 10.79 -13.82 22.52
CA CYS A 470 10.40 -13.91 21.11
C CYS A 470 10.24 -12.49 20.55
N VAL A 471 9.85 -12.40 19.30
CA VAL A 471 9.45 -11.13 18.68
C VAL A 471 7.94 -11.06 18.60
N LYS A 472 7.36 -9.90 18.89
CA LYS A 472 5.93 -9.64 18.80
C LYS A 472 5.62 -8.39 17.97
N VAL A 473 4.39 -8.33 17.45
CA VAL A 473 3.73 -7.11 17.01
C VAL A 473 2.61 -6.80 17.99
N ASN A 474 2.62 -5.60 18.59
CA ASN A 474 1.60 -5.17 19.53
C ASN A 474 0.31 -4.75 18.82
N ASN A 475 -0.21 -5.64 17.98
CA ASN A 475 -1.32 -5.39 17.07
C ASN A 475 -2.63 -5.02 17.79
N PHE A 476 -2.74 -5.32 19.08
CA PHE A 476 -3.90 -4.94 19.90
C PHE A 476 -4.17 -3.43 19.91
N THR A 477 -3.14 -2.62 19.73
CA THR A 477 -3.21 -1.15 19.74
C THR A 477 -3.00 -0.51 18.36
N LEU A 478 -2.63 -1.29 17.35
CA LEU A 478 -2.43 -0.77 15.99
C LEU A 478 -3.76 -0.45 15.30
N ASN A 479 -3.71 0.48 14.37
CA ASN A 479 -4.84 0.82 13.52
C ASN A 479 -4.90 -0.09 12.30
N GLU A 480 -6.08 -0.19 11.71
CA GLU A 480 -6.31 -0.87 10.45
C GLU A 480 -5.43 -0.29 9.34
N GLY A 481 -4.85 -1.18 8.54
CA GLY A 481 -4.06 -0.84 7.37
C GLY A 481 -2.58 -0.52 7.65
N TYR A 482 -2.14 -0.55 8.90
CA TYR A 482 -0.73 -0.36 9.25
C TYR A 482 0.09 -1.59 8.89
N VAL A 483 1.31 -1.34 8.41
CA VAL A 483 2.19 -2.40 7.92
C VAL A 483 3.56 -2.27 8.57
N ASP A 484 3.96 -3.33 9.27
CA ASP A 484 5.24 -3.46 9.93
C ASP A 484 6.06 -4.59 9.31
N GLU A 485 7.36 -4.44 9.29
CA GLU A 485 8.24 -5.42 8.68
C GLU A 485 9.38 -5.82 9.63
N LEU A 486 9.75 -7.10 9.58
CA LEU A 486 10.95 -7.64 10.20
C LEU A 486 11.84 -8.20 9.09
N ILE A 487 12.99 -7.57 8.87
CA ILE A 487 13.88 -7.87 7.74
C ILE A 487 15.14 -8.53 8.25
N LEU A 488 15.50 -9.68 7.66
CA LEU A 488 16.77 -10.36 7.88
C LEU A 488 17.88 -9.71 7.04
N SER A 489 19.03 -9.42 7.65
CA SER A 489 20.26 -9.05 6.93
C SER A 489 20.65 -10.08 5.88
N PRO A 490 21.34 -9.69 4.79
CA PRO A 490 21.76 -10.62 3.74
C PRO A 490 22.53 -11.80 4.27
N ARG A 491 22.24 -12.99 3.73
CA ARG A 491 22.90 -14.25 4.02
C ARG A 491 23.50 -14.86 2.77
N ASN A 492 24.75 -15.28 2.88
CA ASN A 492 25.38 -16.07 1.83
C ASN A 492 24.99 -17.55 2.02
N ILE A 493 24.04 -17.98 1.20
CA ILE A 493 23.53 -19.36 1.16
C ILE A 493 23.86 -20.05 -0.17
N SER A 494 24.72 -19.47 -1.00
CA SER A 494 25.05 -19.94 -2.35
C SER A 494 25.57 -21.38 -2.41
N GLY A 495 26.04 -21.92 -1.28
CA GLY A 495 26.50 -23.32 -1.16
C GLY A 495 25.43 -24.34 -0.79
N LEU A 496 24.16 -23.94 -0.58
CA LEU A 496 23.10 -24.86 -0.20
C LEU A 496 22.42 -25.50 -1.41
N PRO A 497 22.03 -26.79 -1.33
CA PRO A 497 21.32 -27.45 -2.44
C PRO A 497 19.85 -27.00 -2.60
N SER A 498 19.25 -26.58 -1.52
CA SER A 498 17.86 -26.11 -1.43
C SER A 498 17.69 -25.31 -0.15
N ILE A 499 16.58 -24.58 0.01
CA ILE A 499 16.30 -23.80 1.20
C ILE A 499 14.86 -23.96 1.65
N GLN A 500 14.66 -23.95 2.97
CA GLN A 500 13.39 -23.92 3.64
C GLN A 500 13.40 -22.81 4.69
N ILE A 501 12.28 -22.10 4.83
CA ILE A 501 12.02 -21.18 5.93
C ILE A 501 10.97 -21.83 6.82
N SER A 502 11.23 -21.96 8.11
CA SER A 502 10.23 -22.38 9.09
C SER A 502 10.27 -21.47 10.31
N PHE A 503 9.13 -21.30 10.96
CA PHE A 503 8.99 -20.48 12.15
C PHE A 503 7.79 -20.90 12.97
N MET A 504 7.86 -20.66 14.27
CA MET A 504 6.72 -20.77 15.19
C MET A 504 6.01 -19.44 15.29
N PHE A 505 4.68 -19.45 15.34
CA PHE A 505 3.90 -18.23 15.56
C PHE A 505 2.73 -18.50 16.52
N ALA A 506 2.28 -17.44 17.20
CA ALA A 506 1.09 -17.47 18.02
C ALA A 506 0.23 -16.21 17.76
N PHE A 507 -1.08 -16.41 17.61
CA PHE A 507 -2.02 -15.35 17.30
C PHE A 507 -3.44 -15.72 17.72
N THR A 508 -4.23 -14.75 18.12
CA THR A 508 -5.68 -14.89 18.29
C THR A 508 -6.41 -13.60 17.89
N GLN A 509 -7.73 -13.64 17.84
CA GLN A 509 -8.59 -12.49 17.54
C GLN A 509 -9.06 -11.79 18.82
N LYS A 510 -9.45 -10.51 18.72
CA LYS A 510 -10.02 -9.73 19.83
C LYS A 510 -11.41 -10.19 20.20
N ASP A 511 -12.22 -10.56 19.21
CA ASP A 511 -13.60 -10.99 19.39
C ASP A 511 -13.98 -12.02 18.32
N SER A 512 -15.26 -12.31 18.20
CA SER A 512 -15.78 -13.23 17.19
C SER A 512 -15.97 -12.61 15.80
N ALA A 513 -15.77 -11.30 15.65
CA ALA A 513 -15.80 -10.63 14.35
C ALA A 513 -14.52 -10.96 13.58
N PHE A 514 -14.66 -11.19 12.27
CA PHE A 514 -13.51 -11.44 11.42
C PHE A 514 -12.71 -10.16 11.24
N VAL A 515 -11.48 -10.18 11.73
CA VAL A 515 -10.43 -9.25 11.33
C VAL A 515 -9.57 -9.91 10.25
N ASN A 516 -9.02 -9.11 9.36
CA ASN A 516 -8.29 -9.58 8.19
C ASN A 516 -6.78 -9.31 8.30
N ASP A 517 -6.26 -9.38 9.54
CA ASP A 517 -4.80 -9.32 9.76
C ASP A 517 -4.09 -10.34 8.89
N LYS A 518 -2.92 -10.00 8.40
CA LYS A 518 -2.14 -10.86 7.50
C LYS A 518 -0.67 -10.83 7.84
N LEU A 519 -0.06 -12.01 7.87
CA LEU A 519 1.38 -12.16 7.77
C LEU A 519 1.76 -12.56 6.35
N ARG A 520 2.65 -11.78 5.72
CA ARG A 520 3.26 -12.14 4.44
C ARG A 520 4.74 -12.39 4.62
N VAL A 521 5.25 -13.44 3.98
CA VAL A 521 6.68 -13.75 3.97
C VAL A 521 7.22 -13.63 2.56
N TYR A 522 8.22 -12.78 2.42
CA TYR A 522 8.89 -12.51 1.15
C TYR A 522 10.35 -12.94 1.21
N VAL A 523 10.92 -13.22 0.06
CA VAL A 523 12.36 -13.45 -0.12
C VAL A 523 12.92 -12.52 -1.19
N SER A 524 14.20 -12.19 -1.06
CA SER A 524 14.97 -11.44 -2.05
C SER A 524 16.28 -12.14 -2.35
N ASN A 525 16.81 -11.95 -3.56
CA ASN A 525 18.13 -12.40 -4.03
C ASN A 525 18.92 -11.26 -4.68
N ASP A 526 18.56 -10.02 -4.36
CA ASP A 526 19.15 -8.79 -4.87
C ASP A 526 19.21 -7.71 -3.78
N CYS A 527 19.48 -8.14 -2.57
CA CYS A 527 19.64 -7.25 -1.42
C CYS A 527 18.40 -6.40 -1.08
N GLY A 528 17.20 -6.96 -1.28
CA GLY A 528 15.94 -6.29 -0.95
C GLY A 528 15.49 -5.24 -1.97
N VAL A 529 16.12 -5.18 -3.16
CA VAL A 529 15.65 -4.33 -4.26
C VAL A 529 14.32 -4.85 -4.79
N ASN A 530 14.21 -6.17 -4.97
CA ASN A 530 12.97 -6.83 -5.34
C ASN A 530 12.60 -7.91 -4.31
N TRP A 531 11.32 -7.98 -3.98
CA TRP A 531 10.77 -8.93 -3.03
C TRP A 531 9.76 -9.86 -3.68
N ALA A 532 9.95 -11.16 -3.54
CA ALA A 532 9.06 -12.18 -4.07
C ALA A 532 8.25 -12.83 -2.95
N LEU A 533 6.93 -12.68 -2.99
CA LEU A 533 6.01 -13.28 -2.02
C LEU A 533 6.09 -14.81 -2.06
N ARG A 534 6.25 -15.46 -0.91
CA ARG A 534 6.30 -16.93 -0.75
C ARG A 534 5.12 -17.47 0.06
N ARG A 535 4.63 -16.72 1.03
CA ARG A 535 3.53 -17.14 1.90
C ARG A 535 2.66 -15.95 2.28
N THR A 536 1.35 -16.17 2.30
CA THR A 536 0.39 -15.30 2.98
C THR A 536 -0.37 -16.16 3.98
N LEU A 537 -0.41 -15.73 5.24
CA LEU A 537 -1.24 -16.28 6.29
C LEU A 537 -2.29 -15.22 6.62
N ALA A 538 -3.55 -15.53 6.41
CA ALA A 538 -4.68 -14.70 6.84
C ALA A 538 -5.03 -15.01 8.29
N ALA A 539 -5.62 -14.07 9.00
CA ALA A 539 -6.03 -14.21 10.41
C ALA A 539 -6.76 -15.52 10.68
N SER A 540 -7.70 -15.90 9.81
CA SER A 540 -8.48 -17.14 9.94
C SER A 540 -7.64 -18.43 9.93
N SER A 541 -6.44 -18.39 9.33
CA SER A 541 -5.50 -19.52 9.27
C SER A 541 -4.41 -19.45 10.34
N MET A 542 -4.37 -18.38 11.12
CA MET A 542 -3.33 -18.16 12.14
C MET A 542 -3.83 -18.35 13.58
N ILE A 543 -5.12 -18.61 13.80
CA ILE A 543 -5.68 -18.72 15.15
C ILE A 543 -5.08 -19.92 15.86
N THR A 544 -4.36 -19.67 16.97
CA THR A 544 -3.71 -20.67 17.80
C THR A 544 -4.33 -20.79 19.19
N ALA A 545 -5.20 -19.84 19.57
CA ALA A 545 -5.87 -19.79 20.86
C ALA A 545 -7.30 -19.24 20.70
N PRO A 546 -8.22 -19.51 21.67
CA PRO A 546 -9.52 -18.85 21.69
C PRO A 546 -9.38 -17.32 21.69
N PHE A 547 -10.35 -16.62 21.08
CA PHE A 547 -10.35 -15.16 21.07
C PHE A 547 -10.40 -14.56 22.49
N THR A 548 -9.81 -13.40 22.65
CA THR A 548 -9.79 -12.68 23.92
C THR A 548 -9.90 -11.17 23.71
N THR A 549 -10.73 -10.51 24.53
CA THR A 549 -10.89 -9.04 24.54
C THR A 549 -9.75 -8.32 25.26
N LEU A 550 -8.79 -9.07 25.82
CA LEU A 550 -7.56 -8.54 26.42
C LEU A 550 -6.38 -8.76 25.48
N PRO A 551 -5.28 -8.01 25.62
CA PRO A 551 -4.05 -8.27 24.88
C PRO A 551 -3.60 -9.72 25.05
N PHE A 552 -3.52 -10.46 23.95
CA PHE A 552 -3.11 -11.87 23.94
C PHE A 552 -1.62 -12.00 24.26
N ILE A 553 -1.31 -12.95 25.14
CA ILE A 553 0.05 -13.41 25.46
C ILE A 553 -0.02 -14.94 25.48
N PRO A 554 0.74 -15.67 24.64
CA PRO A 554 0.77 -17.12 24.67
C PRO A 554 1.21 -17.65 26.05
N GLY A 555 0.43 -18.54 26.63
CA GLY A 555 0.66 -19.09 27.98
C GLY A 555 1.51 -20.35 27.99
N ASP A 556 1.48 -21.13 26.92
CA ASP A 556 2.20 -22.40 26.79
C ASP A 556 2.46 -22.77 25.32
N GLU A 557 3.19 -23.86 25.11
CA GLU A 557 3.60 -24.35 23.79
C GLU A 557 2.44 -24.77 22.87
N THR A 558 1.28 -25.11 23.42
CA THR A 558 0.10 -25.57 22.65
C THR A 558 -0.55 -24.39 21.89
N GLN A 559 -0.24 -23.17 22.28
CA GLN A 559 -0.72 -21.94 21.63
C GLN A 559 0.22 -21.42 20.54
N TRP A 560 1.17 -22.26 20.12
CA TRP A 560 2.07 -21.96 19.01
C TRP A 560 1.86 -22.93 17.85
N MET A 561 2.03 -22.44 16.63
CA MET A 561 1.88 -23.23 15.41
C MET A 561 3.12 -23.08 14.53
N LEU A 562 3.57 -24.22 13.98
CA LEU A 562 4.67 -24.25 13.00
C LEU A 562 4.14 -23.86 11.62
N ASN A 563 4.84 -22.95 10.95
CA ASN A 563 4.71 -22.74 9.52
C ASN A 563 6.00 -23.09 8.81
N SER A 564 5.89 -23.71 7.63
CA SER A 564 7.04 -24.08 6.79
C SER A 564 6.80 -23.66 5.35
N ILE A 565 7.83 -23.09 4.73
CA ILE A 565 7.84 -22.61 3.36
C ILE A 565 8.96 -23.33 2.62
N THR A 566 8.60 -24.24 1.70
CA THR A 566 9.53 -25.09 0.93
C THR A 566 9.56 -24.74 -0.56
N ASN A 567 8.67 -23.87 -1.01
CA ASN A 567 8.52 -23.45 -2.41
C ASN A 567 9.43 -22.27 -2.77
N ILE A 568 10.69 -22.30 -2.35
CA ILE A 568 11.67 -21.25 -2.65
C ILE A 568 12.52 -21.74 -3.84
N PRO A 569 12.43 -21.08 -5.01
CA PRO A 569 13.24 -21.47 -6.18
C PRO A 569 14.74 -21.36 -5.92
N ASN A 570 15.53 -22.21 -6.58
CA ASN A 570 16.99 -22.20 -6.47
C ASN A 570 17.62 -20.88 -6.94
N SER A 571 16.93 -20.06 -7.72
CA SER A 571 17.38 -18.72 -8.10
C SER A 571 17.53 -17.76 -6.92
N PHE A 572 16.98 -18.10 -5.75
CA PHE A 572 17.16 -17.36 -4.51
C PHE A 572 18.32 -17.87 -3.64
N ILE A 573 19.02 -18.93 -4.08
CA ILE A 573 20.22 -19.45 -3.38
C ILE A 573 21.43 -18.64 -3.84
N THR A 574 21.60 -17.47 -3.24
CA THR A 574 22.62 -16.47 -3.58
C THR A 574 23.46 -16.10 -2.36
N ASP A 575 24.40 -15.20 -2.53
CA ASP A 575 25.26 -14.67 -1.45
C ASP A 575 24.66 -13.43 -0.77
N ASP A 576 23.49 -12.97 -1.23
CA ASP A 576 22.74 -11.82 -0.72
C ASP A 576 21.28 -12.14 -0.41
N PHE A 577 20.98 -13.42 -0.10
CA PHE A 577 19.63 -13.87 0.23
C PHE A 577 19.08 -13.16 1.47
N MET A 578 17.83 -12.68 1.35
CA MET A 578 17.13 -12.04 2.45
C MET A 578 15.71 -12.59 2.64
N VAL A 579 15.20 -12.46 3.85
CA VAL A 579 13.80 -12.77 4.21
C VAL A 579 13.17 -11.55 4.85
N LYS A 580 11.89 -11.33 4.55
CA LYS A 580 11.06 -10.29 5.15
C LYS A 580 9.74 -10.88 5.62
N PHE A 581 9.43 -10.67 6.90
CA PHE A 581 8.10 -10.87 7.48
C PHE A 581 7.40 -9.53 7.49
N SER A 582 6.23 -9.45 6.87
CA SER A 582 5.43 -8.22 6.79
C SER A 582 4.07 -8.47 7.43
N TRP A 583 3.78 -7.75 8.50
CA TRP A 583 2.50 -7.77 9.19
C TRP A 583 1.62 -6.64 8.68
N GLU A 584 0.40 -6.95 8.29
CA GLU A 584 -0.65 -6.00 7.93
C GLU A 584 -1.77 -6.08 8.96
N SER A 585 -1.92 -4.99 9.73
CA SER A 585 -2.91 -4.88 10.79
C SER A 585 -4.31 -4.61 10.24
N ASP A 586 -5.30 -5.28 10.80
CA ASP A 586 -6.74 -4.96 10.67
C ASP A 586 -7.37 -4.76 12.06
N GLY A 587 -6.55 -4.32 13.02
CA GLY A 587 -6.99 -4.03 14.38
C GLY A 587 -7.27 -5.26 15.24
N GLY A 588 -6.68 -6.41 14.93
CA GLY A 588 -6.80 -7.64 15.69
C GLY A 588 -6.04 -7.69 17.01
N ASN A 589 -5.61 -8.87 17.44
CA ASN A 589 -4.86 -9.03 18.68
C ASN A 589 -3.35 -9.20 18.39
N ASN A 590 -2.53 -9.28 19.42
CA ASN A 590 -1.08 -9.39 19.31
C ASN A 590 -0.66 -10.63 18.54
N PHE A 591 0.37 -10.46 17.71
CA PHE A 591 1.03 -11.53 16.97
C PHE A 591 2.42 -11.78 17.53
N TYR A 592 2.83 -13.04 17.58
CA TYR A 592 4.14 -13.48 18.09
C TYR A 592 4.81 -14.39 17.07
N ILE A 593 6.13 -14.25 16.91
CA ILE A 593 6.96 -15.11 16.06
C ILE A 593 8.23 -15.51 16.79
N ASP A 594 8.62 -16.77 16.64
CA ASP A 594 9.80 -17.36 17.29
C ASP A 594 10.37 -18.52 16.45
N ASN A 595 11.52 -19.02 16.84
CA ASN A 595 12.19 -20.19 16.24
C ASN A 595 12.25 -20.08 14.70
N ILE A 596 12.77 -18.96 14.20
CA ILE A 596 12.91 -18.74 12.75
C ILE A 596 14.14 -19.53 12.26
N ASN A 597 13.89 -20.53 11.41
CA ASN A 597 14.92 -21.34 10.82
C ASN A 597 14.96 -21.12 9.31
N ILE A 598 16.13 -20.78 8.78
CA ILE A 598 16.41 -20.64 7.36
C ILE A 598 17.57 -21.59 7.06
N ALA A 599 17.25 -22.79 6.58
CA ALA A 599 18.17 -23.88 6.49
C ALA A 599 18.00 -24.67 5.19
N ALA A 600 18.98 -25.51 4.87
CA ALA A 600 18.83 -26.44 3.77
C ALA A 600 17.59 -27.33 4.02
N ASN A 601 16.76 -27.48 2.98
CA ASN A 601 15.72 -28.48 3.02
C ASN A 601 16.39 -29.84 2.87
N LEU A 602 16.69 -30.45 4.02
CA LEU A 602 17.13 -31.84 4.05
C LEU A 602 15.88 -32.71 3.86
N SER A 603 15.35 -32.73 2.66
CA SER A 603 14.45 -33.84 2.30
C SER A 603 15.30 -35.12 2.40
N VAL A 604 15.10 -35.88 3.44
CA VAL A 604 15.38 -37.31 3.35
C VAL A 604 14.45 -37.76 2.22
N GLU A 605 15.00 -38.07 1.01
CA GLU A 605 14.27 -38.90 0.08
C GLU A 605 13.91 -40.15 0.87
N GLU A 606 12.67 -40.27 1.33
CA GLU A 606 12.12 -41.57 1.66
C GLU A 606 12.18 -42.35 0.37
N LYS A 607 13.23 -43.17 0.26
CA LYS A 607 13.32 -44.17 -0.77
C LYS A 607 12.09 -45.02 -0.55
N GLU A 608 11.08 -44.92 -1.43
CA GLU A 608 9.89 -45.77 -1.35
C GLU A 608 10.37 -47.19 -1.12
N ASN A 609 10.15 -47.71 0.10
CA ASN A 609 10.52 -49.07 0.42
C ASN A 609 9.61 -49.96 -0.42
N LYS A 610 10.15 -50.48 -1.49
CA LYS A 610 9.46 -51.45 -2.34
C LYS A 610 9.14 -52.77 -1.62
N ILE A 611 9.59 -52.91 -0.35
CA ILE A 611 9.34 -54.07 0.53
C ILE A 611 8.37 -53.63 1.63
N SER A 612 7.32 -54.39 1.79
CA SER A 612 6.50 -54.39 3.01
C SER A 612 6.65 -55.72 3.72
N ALA A 613 6.73 -55.71 5.05
CA ALA A 613 6.84 -56.90 5.84
C ALA A 613 6.01 -56.77 7.12
N VAL A 614 5.55 -57.89 7.65
CA VAL A 614 4.80 -57.97 8.89
C VAL A 614 5.50 -58.97 9.81
N LEU A 615 5.59 -58.64 11.11
CA LEU A 615 6.17 -59.45 12.15
C LEU A 615 5.07 -59.93 13.09
N TYR A 616 5.00 -61.26 13.31
CA TYR A 616 4.00 -61.85 14.21
C TYR A 616 4.51 -63.13 14.89
N PRO A 617 4.02 -63.49 16.11
CA PRO A 617 3.20 -62.59 16.95
C PRO A 617 4.01 -61.44 17.52
N GLN A 618 3.32 -60.36 17.88
CA GLN A 618 3.95 -59.20 18.54
C GLN A 618 2.99 -58.66 19.60
N PRO A 619 3.41 -58.56 20.88
CA PRO A 619 4.70 -59.00 21.46
C PRO A 619 4.93 -60.50 21.39
N ASN A 620 6.16 -60.95 21.57
CA ASN A 620 6.54 -62.38 21.58
C ASN A 620 7.59 -62.72 22.67
N ASN A 621 7.93 -64.00 22.80
CA ASN A 621 8.92 -64.52 23.75
C ASN A 621 10.29 -64.79 23.12
N GLY A 622 10.58 -64.18 21.97
CA GLY A 622 11.79 -64.45 21.20
C GLY A 622 11.56 -65.41 20.02
N LEU A 623 10.36 -65.97 19.89
CA LEU A 623 9.95 -66.80 18.75
C LEU A 623 8.92 -66.00 17.94
N PHE A 624 9.22 -65.71 16.69
CA PHE A 624 8.35 -64.95 15.79
C PHE A 624 8.63 -65.27 14.32
N ALA A 625 7.70 -64.93 13.46
CA ALA A 625 7.86 -65.01 12.00
C ALA A 625 7.84 -63.60 11.42
N ILE A 626 8.59 -63.39 10.36
CA ILE A 626 8.53 -62.17 9.54
C ILE A 626 8.09 -62.64 8.13
N GLU A 627 7.03 -62.05 7.64
CA GLU A 627 6.51 -62.27 6.28
C GLU A 627 6.68 -60.99 5.47
N TRP A 628 7.14 -61.09 4.22
CA TRP A 628 7.38 -59.94 3.32
C TRP A 628 6.79 -60.20 1.92
N ASN A 629 6.57 -59.08 1.18
CA ASN A 629 5.79 -59.05 -0.08
C ASN A 629 6.59 -59.41 -1.36
N THR A 630 7.86 -59.82 -1.25
CA THR A 630 8.66 -60.19 -2.44
C THR A 630 9.41 -61.48 -2.23
N ILE A 631 9.46 -62.35 -3.26
CA ILE A 631 10.22 -63.59 -3.25
C ILE A 631 11.45 -63.55 -4.16
N ASN A 632 11.59 -62.51 -4.97
CA ASN A 632 12.69 -62.36 -5.93
C ASN A 632 13.77 -61.41 -5.42
N PHE A 633 14.77 -61.98 -4.77
CA PHE A 633 15.99 -61.28 -4.35
C PHE A 633 17.17 -62.23 -4.47
N SER A 634 18.38 -61.69 -4.60
CA SER A 634 19.59 -62.50 -4.72
C SER A 634 20.33 -62.65 -3.38
N LYS A 635 20.22 -61.65 -2.51
CA LYS A 635 20.80 -61.66 -1.14
C LYS A 635 19.75 -61.18 -0.17
N GLY A 636 19.53 -61.95 0.91
CA GLY A 636 18.62 -61.58 1.98
C GLY A 636 19.20 -61.91 3.36
N TYR A 637 19.02 -61.00 4.31
CA TYR A 637 19.37 -61.23 5.68
C TYR A 637 18.56 -60.36 6.63
N LEU A 638 18.31 -60.92 7.85
CA LEU A 638 17.70 -60.20 8.97
C LEU A 638 18.78 -59.86 9.97
N GLU A 639 18.79 -58.63 10.43
CA GLU A 639 19.66 -58.16 11.50
C GLU A 639 18.84 -57.67 12.69
N ILE A 640 19.27 -57.99 13.90
CA ILE A 640 18.58 -57.59 15.12
C ILE A 640 19.45 -56.59 15.88
N TYR A 641 18.85 -55.46 16.28
CA TYR A 641 19.51 -54.38 16.96
C TYR A 641 18.85 -54.03 18.28
N SER A 642 19.66 -53.65 19.28
CA SER A 642 19.17 -53.02 20.50
C SER A 642 18.69 -51.56 20.19
N THR A 643 18.00 -50.95 21.13
CA THR A 643 17.62 -49.53 21.07
C THR A 643 18.82 -48.58 21.07
N SER A 644 20.00 -49.03 21.49
CA SER A 644 21.23 -48.27 21.39
C SER A 644 21.99 -48.43 20.06
N GLY A 645 21.40 -49.19 19.09
CA GLY A 645 22.02 -49.45 17.80
C GLY A 645 23.04 -50.59 17.76
N GLN A 646 23.24 -51.33 18.86
CA GLN A 646 24.15 -52.49 18.91
C GLN A 646 23.52 -53.68 18.16
N LYS A 647 24.21 -54.24 17.18
CA LYS A 647 23.82 -55.49 16.49
C LYS A 647 23.91 -56.68 17.43
N LEU A 648 22.80 -57.39 17.59
CA LEU A 648 22.64 -58.49 18.50
C LEU A 648 22.61 -59.87 17.80
N GLY A 649 22.23 -59.88 16.52
CA GLY A 649 22.13 -61.12 15.74
C GLY A 649 21.94 -60.86 14.26
N GLU A 650 22.18 -61.93 13.48
CA GLU A 650 21.93 -61.94 12.02
C GLU A 650 21.46 -63.33 11.61
N GLN A 651 20.50 -63.34 10.65
CA GLN A 651 20.02 -64.59 10.03
C GLN A 651 19.94 -64.39 8.52
N HIS A 652 20.55 -65.31 7.78
CA HIS A 652 20.44 -65.30 6.32
C HIS A 652 19.04 -65.80 5.86
N ILE A 653 18.53 -65.19 4.81
CA ILE A 653 17.27 -65.52 4.17
C ILE A 653 17.54 -66.07 2.77
N ASN A 654 16.95 -67.23 2.45
CA ASN A 654 17.06 -67.82 1.12
C ASN A 654 16.12 -67.18 0.12
N SER A 655 16.60 -66.93 -1.09
CA SER A 655 15.81 -66.54 -2.22
C SER A 655 14.64 -67.50 -2.46
N GLY A 656 13.48 -66.98 -2.81
CA GLY A 656 12.26 -67.77 -3.06
C GLY A 656 11.35 -67.92 -1.83
N ASN A 657 11.79 -67.49 -0.65
CA ASN A 657 10.96 -67.46 0.55
C ASN A 657 10.30 -66.09 0.72
N SER A 658 9.08 -66.06 1.18
CA SER A 658 8.37 -64.83 1.61
C SER A 658 8.18 -64.73 3.13
N ILE A 659 8.69 -65.73 3.85
CA ILE A 659 8.57 -65.83 5.32
C ILE A 659 9.86 -66.42 5.93
N ALA A 660 10.24 -65.95 7.08
CA ALA A 660 11.31 -66.53 7.90
C ALA A 660 10.86 -66.62 9.35
N GLU A 661 11.07 -67.82 9.93
CA GLU A 661 10.92 -67.98 11.38
C GLU A 661 12.25 -67.65 12.04
N VAL A 662 12.16 -66.89 13.14
CA VAL A 662 13.30 -66.41 13.93
C VAL A 662 13.12 -66.83 15.36
N GLN A 663 14.14 -67.50 15.89
CA GLN A 663 14.21 -67.87 17.30
C GLN A 663 15.41 -67.21 17.97
N LEU A 664 15.14 -66.29 18.86
CA LEU A 664 16.14 -65.57 19.63
C LEU A 664 16.19 -66.11 21.04
N SER A 665 17.35 -66.63 21.45
CA SER A 665 17.58 -67.09 22.82
C SER A 665 18.40 -66.00 23.56
N ASN A 666 18.05 -65.75 24.83
CA ASN A 666 18.80 -64.90 25.75
C ASN A 666 18.66 -63.36 25.50
N LEU A 667 17.59 -62.90 24.88
CA LEU A 667 17.27 -61.47 24.88
C LEU A 667 16.44 -61.12 26.11
N ALA A 668 16.76 -60.00 26.73
CA ALA A 668 15.97 -59.44 27.82
C ALA A 668 14.61 -58.91 27.32
N LYS A 669 13.62 -58.84 28.19
CA LYS A 669 12.34 -58.15 27.88
C LYS A 669 12.63 -56.72 27.51
N GLY A 670 12.03 -56.22 26.41
CA GLY A 670 12.26 -54.86 25.94
C GLY A 670 11.95 -54.65 24.46
N PHE A 671 12.30 -53.45 24.00
CA PHE A 671 12.20 -53.04 22.61
C PHE A 671 13.50 -53.30 21.87
N TYR A 672 13.39 -53.81 20.65
CA TYR A 672 14.46 -54.06 19.69
C TYR A 672 14.02 -53.65 18.31
N PHE A 673 14.95 -53.61 17.36
CA PHE A 673 14.68 -53.36 15.93
C PHE A 673 15.17 -54.54 15.11
N ILE A 674 14.35 -54.91 14.12
CA ILE A 674 14.75 -55.87 13.09
C ILE A 674 14.94 -55.10 11.80
N ARG A 675 16.08 -55.30 11.17
CA ARG A 675 16.36 -54.79 9.84
C ARG A 675 16.31 -55.93 8.84
N LEU A 676 15.33 -55.90 7.95
CA LEU A 676 15.20 -56.80 6.83
C LEU A 676 15.90 -56.22 5.64
N ASN A 677 16.92 -56.89 5.12
CA ASN A 677 17.69 -56.47 3.95
C ASN A 677 17.44 -57.51 2.84
N LEU A 678 16.90 -57.07 1.68
CA LEU A 678 16.69 -57.87 0.49
C LEU A 678 17.29 -57.11 -0.73
N ASP A 679 18.46 -57.54 -1.18
CA ASP A 679 19.31 -56.85 -2.14
C ASP A 679 19.62 -55.41 -1.69
N GLU A 680 19.21 -54.40 -2.51
CA GLU A 680 19.40 -52.98 -2.16
C GLU A 680 18.24 -52.41 -1.32
N ASN A 681 17.17 -53.18 -1.12
CA ASN A 681 16.03 -52.73 -0.35
C ASN A 681 16.18 -53.05 1.14
N GLN A 682 15.80 -52.14 1.98
CA GLN A 682 15.92 -52.27 3.44
C GLN A 682 14.63 -51.82 4.12
N LEU A 683 14.18 -52.59 5.13
CA LEU A 683 13.02 -52.25 5.95
C LEU A 683 13.38 -52.46 7.44
N VAL A 684 12.98 -51.54 8.29
CA VAL A 684 13.15 -51.68 9.75
C VAL A 684 11.80 -51.87 10.42
N LEU A 685 11.70 -52.91 11.24
CA LEU A 685 10.50 -53.23 11.99
C LEU A 685 10.76 -53.19 13.50
N PRO A 686 9.83 -52.71 14.30
CA PRO A 686 9.95 -52.84 15.76
C PRO A 686 9.76 -54.30 16.19
N LEU A 687 10.50 -54.75 17.20
CA LEU A 687 10.33 -56.05 17.85
C LEU A 687 10.16 -55.84 19.36
N ILE A 688 9.10 -56.42 19.91
CA ILE A 688 8.79 -56.34 21.34
C ILE A 688 8.92 -57.75 21.95
N ILE A 689 9.84 -57.93 22.90
CA ILE A 689 10.01 -59.16 23.68
C ILE A 689 9.31 -58.95 25.03
N SER A 690 8.31 -59.78 25.33
CA SER A 690 7.48 -59.62 26.53
C SER A 690 7.67 -60.70 27.59
N GLU A 691 7.96 -61.98 27.21
CA GLU A 691 8.18 -63.05 28.15
C GLU A 691 9.29 -64.03 27.69
#